data_a4f3b63326b83a67036bd77d361a549f
#
_entry.id   a4f3b63326b83a67036bd77d361a549f
#
_cell.length_a   1.000
_cell.length_b   1.000
_cell.length_c   1.000
_cell.angle_alpha   90.00
_cell.angle_beta   90.00
_cell.angle_gamma   90.00
#
_symmetry.space_group_name_H-M   'P 1'
#
loop_
_entity.id
_entity.type
_entity.pdbx_description
1 polymer ?
#
loop_
_entity_poly.entity_id
_entity_poly.type
_entity_poly.pdbx_seq_one_letter_code
_entity_poly.pdbx_strand_id
1 'polypeptide(L)'
;MHGRQRFPTSPMLKPSDLQRRLGITMSDTVELDRASDPQAVRGYAFYDWAKSSFETSVTTAVLPGWFAYIFLKANGLEASVLGMDMTSDAIWSFSVTIAALFVAILAPSLGVIADRRAIKIWWLRILTYLGAGSTFLLAFAPMLGISHQWVWLIVMFLMANVGLNGAGVFYNALLPHLGTDDEMDAISNKAYAYGYLGGGLLLAVHLGMWMTLTGDWIIPFIMASSGVWWLGFACLTFAWVPEPPIENEMETLGVADSAKFAFSELKTTLGQITRFRTLFIYMLAYFFFIDGINTVTALAGIYGVTVLGLTIGNLIAIILVIQFVAAPCAIGFTKLAERTSTHQALSFSLVMWIIVIFGALSFAPLVLESHDEYDIQFDWDMDGDGIADFEDDDTDGDWYSNVAEEEEGTDPLDASSTPNPNPSTWLQQRLDGKGQYVVSVGVSTYDNGLSQSDEEQAWGVEWSDVLPLHTLDNEAGDTIYEFDDPSGPATSVLNVSRISDFSSTFDEDSRLSMSIRGGDLDGSTALGEDHPTSLGDGPLDFVSDAARDYLWGPLGFGVFLQFLLLGCMAGALLGGSQGLARSIFGQMVPETRSAEFFGFFGFFGRVAAILGPLLYGTLTVMYDSRVGISSICILIVIGAAMMKWVDVDDGRRAAMEEDARNRGISLD
;
A
#
# COMPACT_ATOMS: atom_id res chain seq x y z
N MET A 1 -26.73 22.63 46.35
CA MET A 1 -25.34 22.50 46.85
C MET A 1 -24.90 21.06 46.62
N HIS A 2 -24.28 20.75 45.48
CA HIS A 2 -23.57 19.50 45.24
C HIS A 2 -22.24 19.87 44.62
N GLY A 3 -21.19 19.75 45.40
CA GLY A 3 -19.81 20.06 45.02
C GLY A 3 -19.29 19.03 44.00
N ARG A 4 -18.90 19.52 42.83
CA ARG A 4 -18.06 18.75 41.89
C ARG A 4 -16.65 18.69 42.47
N GLN A 5 -16.22 17.54 42.93
CA GLN A 5 -14.83 17.25 43.17
C GLN A 5 -14.07 17.30 41.82
N ARG A 6 -13.23 18.29 41.65
CA ARG A 6 -12.20 18.32 40.61
C ARG A 6 -11.11 17.32 41.03
N PHE A 7 -10.90 16.28 40.24
CA PHE A 7 -9.70 15.47 40.33
C PHE A 7 -8.50 16.37 39.96
N PRO A 8 -7.43 16.41 40.76
CA PRO A 8 -6.23 17.13 40.39
C PRO A 8 -5.58 16.42 39.20
N THR A 9 -5.37 17.15 38.11
CA THR A 9 -4.47 16.76 37.03
C THR A 9 -3.05 16.76 37.66
N SER A 10 -2.50 15.57 37.86
CA SER A 10 -1.11 15.44 38.28
C SER A 10 -0.22 16.03 37.17
N PRO A 11 0.70 16.94 37.50
CA PRO A 11 1.68 17.42 36.52
C PRO A 11 2.53 16.23 36.08
N MET A 12 2.78 16.10 34.77
CA MET A 12 3.74 15.12 34.24
C MET A 12 5.06 15.27 34.97
N LEU A 13 5.51 14.20 35.59
CA LEU A 13 6.81 14.16 36.25
C LEU A 13 7.88 14.14 35.15
N LYS A 14 8.81 15.07 35.21
CA LYS A 14 10.00 15.01 34.34
C LYS A 14 10.80 13.76 34.69
N PRO A 15 11.53 13.18 33.73
CA PRO A 15 12.39 12.00 33.97
C PRO A 15 13.30 12.15 35.19
N SER A 16 13.85 13.35 35.42
CA SER A 16 14.62 13.71 36.61
C SER A 16 13.86 13.59 37.95
N ASP A 17 12.55 13.78 37.93
CA ASP A 17 11.71 13.68 39.13
C ASP A 17 11.30 12.24 39.42
N LEU A 18 11.20 11.41 38.36
CA LEU A 18 10.97 9.99 38.48
C LEU A 18 12.21 9.27 39.04
N GLN A 19 13.40 9.65 38.57
CA GLN A 19 14.69 9.17 39.07
C GLN A 19 14.87 9.51 40.56
N ARG A 20 14.51 10.73 40.98
CA ARG A 20 14.52 11.15 42.40
C ARG A 20 13.53 10.36 43.29
N ARG A 21 12.36 9.99 42.76
CA ARG A 21 11.36 9.23 43.54
C ARG A 21 11.72 7.75 43.68
N LEU A 22 12.52 7.22 42.75
CA LEU A 22 13.02 5.83 42.79
C LEU A 22 14.27 5.68 43.68
N GLY A 23 14.77 6.76 44.29
CA GLY A 23 15.94 6.72 45.20
C GLY A 23 17.26 6.48 44.47
N ILE A 24 17.28 6.52 43.14
CA ILE A 24 18.50 6.34 42.35
C ILE A 24 19.32 7.60 42.48
N THR A 25 20.39 7.55 43.25
CA THR A 25 21.32 8.67 43.35
C THR A 25 22.16 8.81 42.08
N MET A 26 22.31 10.03 41.57
CA MET A 26 23.06 10.34 40.34
C MET A 26 24.52 9.85 40.33
N SER A 27 25.04 9.33 41.44
CA SER A 27 26.42 8.82 41.51
C SER A 27 26.60 7.38 41.09
N ASP A 28 25.51 6.59 41.00
CA ASP A 28 25.56 5.17 40.69
C ASP A 28 24.92 4.84 39.32
N THR A 29 24.21 5.78 38.76
CA THR A 29 23.89 5.74 37.33
C THR A 29 25.15 6.23 36.62
N VAL A 30 25.78 5.35 35.84
CA VAL A 30 26.51 5.83 34.67
C VAL A 30 25.44 6.61 33.92
N GLU A 31 25.38 7.90 34.15
CA GLU A 31 24.64 8.84 33.32
C GLU A 31 25.23 8.60 31.92
N LEU A 32 24.59 7.71 31.20
CA LEU A 32 24.65 7.78 29.77
C LEU A 32 24.08 9.15 29.46
N ASP A 33 24.96 10.16 29.45
CA ASP A 33 24.70 11.49 28.93
C ASP A 33 24.38 11.30 27.45
N ARG A 34 23.12 10.86 27.17
CA ARG A 34 22.59 10.61 25.84
C ARG A 34 22.07 11.91 25.29
N ALA A 35 22.95 12.92 25.28
CA ALA A 35 22.74 14.01 24.36
C ALA A 35 22.65 13.37 22.96
N SER A 36 21.52 13.54 22.28
CA SER A 36 21.34 13.00 20.94
C SER A 36 22.47 13.49 20.06
N ASP A 37 23.23 12.56 19.48
CA ASP A 37 24.22 12.91 18.47
C ASP A 37 23.50 13.36 17.20
N PRO A 38 23.56 14.65 16.82
CA PRO A 38 22.87 15.15 15.63
C PRO A 38 23.26 14.43 14.35
N GLN A 39 24.47 13.85 14.28
CA GLN A 39 24.94 13.10 13.14
C GLN A 39 24.31 11.71 13.08
N ALA A 40 24.22 11.01 14.21
CA ALA A 40 23.55 9.72 14.30
C ALA A 40 22.03 9.86 13.99
N VAL A 41 21.37 10.89 14.53
CA VAL A 41 19.96 11.19 14.24
C VAL A 41 19.72 11.48 12.76
N ARG A 42 20.62 12.22 12.10
CA ARG A 42 20.53 12.42 10.64
C ARG A 42 20.74 11.11 9.90
N GLY A 43 21.73 10.31 10.29
CA GLY A 43 21.99 8.99 9.72
C GLY A 43 20.77 8.07 9.82
N TYR A 44 20.10 8.10 10.96
CA TYR A 44 18.85 7.36 11.18
C TYR A 44 17.74 7.84 10.22
N ALA A 45 17.53 9.15 10.11
CA ALA A 45 16.53 9.71 9.20
C ALA A 45 16.82 9.42 7.72
N PHE A 46 18.10 9.36 7.32
CA PHE A 46 18.47 8.98 5.95
C PHE A 46 18.17 7.53 5.60
N TYR A 47 17.93 6.65 6.56
CA TYR A 47 17.47 5.30 6.25
C TYR A 47 16.03 5.29 5.75
N ASP A 48 15.13 6.07 6.37
CA ASP A 48 13.76 6.23 5.88
C ASP A 48 13.73 6.93 4.51
N TRP A 49 14.55 7.97 4.30
CA TRP A 49 14.77 8.58 2.98
C TRP A 49 15.18 7.55 1.93
N ALA A 50 16.10 6.66 2.29
CA ALA A 50 16.65 5.66 1.39
C ALA A 50 15.61 4.60 0.99
N LYS A 51 14.97 3.93 1.96
CA LYS A 51 14.07 2.81 1.72
C LYS A 51 12.75 3.22 1.07
N SER A 52 12.31 4.47 1.27
CA SER A 52 11.06 4.96 0.69
C SER A 52 11.08 5.01 -0.82
N SER A 53 12.24 4.98 -1.47
CA SER A 53 12.36 4.82 -2.92
C SER A 53 11.73 3.51 -3.40
N PHE A 54 11.96 2.42 -2.67
CA PHE A 54 11.35 1.13 -2.99
C PHE A 54 9.85 1.14 -2.66
N GLU A 55 9.47 1.69 -1.52
CA GLU A 55 8.06 1.72 -1.09
C GLU A 55 7.19 2.54 -2.05
N THR A 56 7.64 3.71 -2.50
CA THR A 56 6.84 4.60 -3.34
C THR A 56 6.95 4.31 -4.83
N SER A 57 8.16 4.35 -5.39
CA SER A 57 8.35 4.22 -6.84
C SER A 57 8.21 2.78 -7.33
N VAL A 58 8.72 1.80 -6.57
CA VAL A 58 8.71 0.41 -7.02
C VAL A 58 7.42 -0.27 -6.62
N THR A 59 7.16 -0.43 -5.32
CA THR A 59 6.06 -1.27 -4.82
C THR A 59 4.68 -0.67 -5.09
N THR A 60 4.55 0.67 -5.01
CA THR A 60 3.25 1.32 -5.13
C THR A 60 2.95 1.79 -6.55
N ALA A 61 3.94 2.39 -7.25
CA ALA A 61 3.66 3.10 -8.48
C ALA A 61 3.89 2.25 -9.75
N VAL A 62 5.01 1.49 -9.85
CA VAL A 62 5.44 0.97 -11.16
C VAL A 62 5.43 -0.55 -11.26
N LEU A 63 6.00 -1.25 -10.27
CA LEU A 63 6.22 -2.70 -10.37
C LEU A 63 4.93 -3.53 -10.47
N PRO A 64 3.81 -3.20 -9.77
CA PRO A 64 2.59 -3.98 -9.90
C PRO A 64 2.06 -4.02 -11.33
N GLY A 65 1.97 -2.86 -11.98
CA GLY A 65 1.53 -2.75 -13.37
C GLY A 65 2.49 -3.45 -14.35
N TRP A 66 3.80 -3.22 -14.18
CA TRP A 66 4.80 -3.90 -15.01
C TRP A 66 4.78 -5.42 -14.85
N PHE A 67 4.60 -5.90 -13.63
CA PHE A 67 4.47 -7.33 -13.37
C PHE A 67 3.23 -7.92 -14.03
N ALA A 68 2.06 -7.30 -13.84
CA ALA A 68 0.80 -7.76 -14.42
C ALA A 68 0.90 -7.85 -15.94
N TYR A 69 1.47 -6.83 -16.56
CA TYR A 69 1.72 -6.77 -17.98
C TYR A 69 2.65 -7.90 -18.49
N ILE A 70 3.83 -8.07 -17.90
CA ILE A 70 4.76 -9.17 -18.27
C ILE A 70 4.14 -10.54 -18.02
N PHE A 71 3.31 -10.66 -16.98
CA PHE A 71 2.60 -11.89 -16.66
C PHE A 71 1.59 -12.24 -17.74
N LEU A 72 0.75 -11.29 -18.13
CA LEU A 72 -0.26 -11.42 -19.18
C LEU A 72 0.40 -11.84 -20.49
N LYS A 73 1.47 -11.16 -20.89
CA LYS A 73 2.21 -11.49 -22.11
C LYS A 73 2.87 -12.88 -22.07
N ALA A 74 3.24 -13.38 -20.92
CA ALA A 74 3.91 -14.67 -20.77
C ALA A 74 2.97 -15.86 -20.66
N ASN A 75 1.79 -15.67 -20.08
CA ASN A 75 0.91 -16.75 -19.63
C ASN A 75 -0.56 -16.55 -20.01
N GLY A 76 -0.95 -15.40 -20.58
CA GLY A 76 -2.35 -15.01 -20.64
C GLY A 76 -2.88 -14.62 -19.25
N LEU A 77 -4.17 -14.77 -19.04
CA LEU A 77 -4.86 -14.36 -17.80
C LEU A 77 -4.38 -15.14 -16.57
N GLU A 78 -3.98 -16.42 -16.73
CA GLU A 78 -3.64 -17.30 -15.63
C GLU A 78 -2.35 -18.10 -15.88
N ALA A 79 -1.65 -18.43 -14.81
CA ALA A 79 -0.53 -19.37 -14.84
C ALA A 79 -0.70 -20.49 -13.83
N SER A 80 -0.37 -21.72 -14.23
CA SER A 80 -0.40 -22.86 -13.31
C SER A 80 0.81 -22.83 -12.36
N VAL A 81 0.57 -22.42 -11.10
CA VAL A 81 1.57 -22.35 -10.05
C VAL A 81 1.22 -23.34 -8.95
N LEU A 82 2.12 -24.30 -8.70
CA LEU A 82 1.91 -25.37 -7.71
C LEU A 82 0.64 -26.22 -7.96
N GLY A 83 0.17 -26.30 -9.21
CA GLY A 83 -1.02 -27.05 -9.58
C GLY A 83 -2.34 -26.33 -9.34
N MET A 84 -2.27 -25.01 -9.12
CA MET A 84 -3.43 -24.09 -9.08
C MET A 84 -3.24 -23.05 -10.17
N ASP A 85 -4.28 -22.78 -10.91
CA ASP A 85 -4.30 -21.70 -11.89
C ASP A 85 -4.54 -20.39 -11.16
N MET A 86 -3.66 -19.43 -11.37
CA MET A 86 -3.58 -18.18 -10.59
C MET A 86 -3.42 -16.99 -11.52
N THR A 87 -4.20 -15.96 -11.28
CA THR A 87 -4.08 -14.65 -11.91
C THR A 87 -2.85 -13.88 -11.40
N SER A 88 -2.45 -12.85 -12.12
CA SER A 88 -1.34 -11.96 -11.74
C SER A 88 -1.54 -11.37 -10.34
N ASP A 89 -2.75 -10.91 -10.01
CA ASP A 89 -3.08 -10.29 -8.74
C ASP A 89 -3.00 -11.28 -7.57
N ALA A 90 -3.46 -12.52 -7.79
CA ALA A 90 -3.34 -13.58 -6.80
C ALA A 90 -1.87 -13.88 -6.49
N ILE A 91 -1.03 -14.05 -7.51
CA ILE A 91 0.41 -14.30 -7.34
C ILE A 91 1.10 -13.12 -6.64
N TRP A 92 0.76 -11.88 -7.03
CA TRP A 92 1.27 -10.68 -6.37
C TRP A 92 0.91 -10.64 -4.88
N SER A 93 -0.37 -10.82 -4.56
CA SER A 93 -0.90 -10.81 -3.18
C SER A 93 -0.27 -11.91 -2.32
N PHE A 94 -0.15 -13.13 -2.85
CA PHE A 94 0.55 -14.22 -2.16
C PHE A 94 2.03 -13.91 -1.94
N SER A 95 2.71 -13.29 -2.89
CA SER A 95 4.12 -12.93 -2.76
C SER A 95 4.35 -11.90 -1.64
N VAL A 96 3.51 -10.88 -1.56
CA VAL A 96 3.53 -9.89 -0.46
C VAL A 96 3.28 -10.57 0.88
N THR A 97 2.26 -11.44 0.95
CA THR A 97 1.88 -12.17 2.17
C THR A 97 3.00 -13.10 2.64
N ILE A 98 3.61 -13.88 1.73
CA ILE A 98 4.72 -14.80 2.04
C ILE A 98 5.92 -14.02 2.58
N ALA A 99 6.31 -12.91 1.94
CA ALA A 99 7.40 -12.07 2.41
C ALA A 99 7.16 -11.51 3.82
N ALA A 100 5.95 -11.00 4.06
CA ALA A 100 5.55 -10.47 5.35
C ALA A 100 5.54 -11.54 6.44
N LEU A 101 4.97 -12.71 6.15
CA LEU A 101 4.89 -13.84 7.09
C LEU A 101 6.28 -14.38 7.43
N PHE A 102 7.15 -14.54 6.42
CA PHE A 102 8.52 -15.00 6.63
C PHE A 102 9.28 -14.09 7.60
N VAL A 103 9.20 -12.78 7.39
CA VAL A 103 9.84 -11.81 8.29
C VAL A 103 9.17 -11.78 9.65
N ALA A 104 7.84 -11.82 9.73
CA ALA A 104 7.11 -11.81 10.99
C ALA A 104 7.55 -12.97 11.90
N ILE A 105 7.69 -14.18 11.35
CA ILE A 105 8.12 -15.36 12.12
C ILE A 105 9.58 -15.26 12.58
N LEU A 106 10.46 -14.73 11.72
CA LEU A 106 11.90 -14.71 12.02
C LEU A 106 12.33 -13.48 12.84
N ALA A 107 11.64 -12.35 12.68
CA ALA A 107 12.07 -11.08 13.25
C ALA A 107 12.28 -11.11 14.78
N PRO A 108 11.38 -11.65 15.61
CA PRO A 108 11.61 -11.70 17.06
C PRO A 108 12.85 -12.51 17.43
N SER A 109 13.05 -13.67 16.76
CA SER A 109 14.21 -14.54 17.02
C SER A 109 15.53 -13.89 16.64
N LEU A 110 15.58 -13.22 15.49
CA LEU A 110 16.75 -12.47 15.05
C LEU A 110 17.00 -11.27 15.96
N GLY A 111 15.95 -10.63 16.46
CA GLY A 111 16.02 -9.54 17.42
C GLY A 111 16.72 -9.94 18.71
N VAL A 112 16.34 -11.05 19.31
CA VAL A 112 16.99 -11.62 20.53
C VAL A 112 18.49 -11.82 20.30
N ILE A 113 18.87 -12.39 19.17
CA ILE A 113 20.29 -12.62 18.85
C ILE A 113 21.03 -11.29 18.71
N ALA A 114 20.42 -10.30 18.07
CA ALA A 114 21.02 -9.00 17.85
C ALA A 114 21.18 -8.17 19.15
N ASP A 115 20.27 -8.32 20.11
CA ASP A 115 20.39 -7.68 21.42
C ASP A 115 21.48 -8.27 22.29
N ARG A 116 21.92 -9.50 22.01
CA ARG A 116 22.97 -10.20 22.77
C ARG A 116 24.34 -10.17 22.11
N ARG A 117 24.51 -9.57 20.93
CA ARG A 117 25.74 -9.68 20.15
C ARG A 117 26.12 -8.41 19.39
N ALA A 118 25.84 -7.23 19.78
CA ALA A 118 26.25 -5.98 19.07
C ALA A 118 26.26 -6.10 17.52
N ILE A 119 25.19 -6.65 16.92
CA ILE A 119 25.11 -6.91 15.48
C ILE A 119 23.85 -6.34 14.83
N LYS A 120 23.23 -5.30 15.46
CA LYS A 120 22.05 -4.64 14.90
C LYS A 120 22.36 -3.96 13.55
N ILE A 121 23.44 -3.18 13.50
CA ILE A 121 23.89 -2.52 12.25
C ILE A 121 24.36 -3.53 11.22
N TRP A 122 24.97 -4.63 11.64
CA TRP A 122 25.40 -5.69 10.73
C TRP A 122 24.20 -6.36 10.03
N TRP A 123 23.14 -6.73 10.77
CA TRP A 123 21.92 -7.26 10.19
C TRP A 123 21.21 -6.22 9.31
N LEU A 124 21.15 -4.96 9.76
CA LEU A 124 20.61 -3.87 8.97
C LEU A 124 21.30 -3.76 7.62
N ARG A 125 22.64 -3.84 7.58
CA ARG A 125 23.43 -3.80 6.34
C ARG A 125 23.11 -4.98 5.42
N ILE A 126 23.13 -6.20 5.93
CA ILE A 126 22.92 -7.41 5.12
C ILE A 126 21.53 -7.38 4.50
N LEU A 127 20.50 -7.08 5.29
CA LEU A 127 19.13 -7.04 4.82
C LEU A 127 18.88 -5.86 3.86
N THR A 128 19.56 -4.74 4.06
CA THR A 128 19.56 -3.64 3.10
C THR A 128 20.24 -4.03 1.79
N TYR A 129 21.37 -4.72 1.82
CA TYR A 129 22.04 -5.21 0.61
C TYR A 129 21.15 -6.21 -0.14
N LEU A 130 20.47 -7.09 0.59
CA LEU A 130 19.48 -7.99 0.02
C LEU A 130 18.35 -7.21 -0.65
N GLY A 131 17.73 -6.26 0.07
CA GLY A 131 16.60 -5.47 -0.42
C GLY A 131 16.95 -4.60 -1.61
N ALA A 132 17.94 -3.73 -1.46
CA ALA A 132 18.36 -2.81 -2.51
C ALA A 132 18.99 -3.53 -3.71
N GLY A 133 19.75 -4.60 -3.46
CA GLY A 133 20.32 -5.44 -4.51
C GLY A 133 19.25 -6.15 -5.33
N SER A 134 18.25 -6.73 -4.69
CA SER A 134 17.13 -7.37 -5.39
C SER A 134 16.29 -6.35 -6.16
N THR A 135 16.08 -5.15 -5.61
CA THR A 135 15.44 -4.04 -6.32
C THR A 135 16.21 -3.64 -7.58
N PHE A 136 17.54 -3.53 -7.48
CA PHE A 136 18.40 -3.27 -8.65
C PHE A 136 18.32 -4.41 -9.68
N LEU A 137 18.25 -5.66 -9.23
CA LEU A 137 18.18 -6.83 -10.10
C LEU A 137 16.84 -6.97 -10.83
N LEU A 138 15.75 -6.32 -10.39
CA LEU A 138 14.50 -6.23 -11.15
C LEU A 138 14.73 -5.69 -12.56
N ALA A 139 15.65 -4.74 -12.71
CA ALA A 139 16.00 -4.12 -13.99
C ALA A 139 16.51 -5.10 -15.07
N PHE A 140 16.89 -6.31 -14.68
CA PHE A 140 17.42 -7.31 -15.60
C PHE A 140 16.34 -8.26 -16.15
N ALA A 141 15.09 -8.08 -15.76
CA ALA A 141 13.98 -8.91 -16.26
C ALA A 141 13.92 -8.95 -17.80
N PRO A 142 14.06 -7.82 -18.54
CA PRO A 142 14.02 -7.85 -20.00
C PRO A 142 15.14 -8.64 -20.68
N MET A 143 16.22 -8.97 -19.97
CA MET A 143 17.30 -9.80 -20.49
C MET A 143 16.97 -11.30 -20.51
N LEU A 144 15.85 -11.68 -19.89
CA LEU A 144 15.38 -13.06 -19.82
C LEU A 144 14.33 -13.30 -20.89
N GLY A 145 14.13 -14.57 -21.31
CA GLY A 145 13.03 -14.95 -22.17
C GLY A 145 11.69 -14.64 -21.48
N ILE A 146 10.67 -14.23 -22.25
CA ILE A 146 9.39 -13.72 -21.75
C ILE A 146 8.76 -14.64 -20.68
N SER A 147 8.75 -15.93 -20.89
CA SER A 147 8.22 -16.94 -19.94
C SER A 147 8.93 -16.97 -18.58
N HIS A 148 10.10 -16.35 -18.44
CA HIS A 148 10.88 -16.31 -17.20
C HIS A 148 10.90 -14.93 -16.55
N GLN A 149 10.49 -13.89 -17.26
CA GLN A 149 10.54 -12.50 -16.76
C GLN A 149 9.66 -12.32 -15.54
N TRP A 150 8.40 -12.76 -15.60
CA TRP A 150 7.45 -12.62 -14.50
C TRP A 150 7.91 -13.36 -13.23
N VAL A 151 8.47 -14.57 -13.40
CA VAL A 151 9.05 -15.32 -12.26
C VAL A 151 10.21 -14.59 -11.64
N TRP A 152 11.09 -14.00 -12.48
CA TRP A 152 12.19 -13.18 -12.00
C TRP A 152 11.71 -11.97 -11.21
N LEU A 153 10.71 -11.25 -11.72
CA LEU A 153 10.12 -10.09 -11.05
C LEU A 153 9.58 -10.46 -9.67
N ILE A 154 8.79 -11.55 -9.58
CA ILE A 154 8.24 -12.02 -8.30
C ILE A 154 9.32 -12.45 -7.32
N VAL A 155 10.31 -13.22 -7.77
CA VAL A 155 11.40 -13.68 -6.89
C VAL A 155 12.21 -12.49 -6.37
N MET A 156 12.60 -11.56 -7.23
CA MET A 156 13.35 -10.37 -6.82
C MET A 156 12.50 -9.45 -5.93
N PHE A 157 11.22 -9.29 -6.21
CA PHE A 157 10.29 -8.54 -5.38
C PHE A 157 10.15 -9.16 -3.98
N LEU A 158 9.98 -10.48 -3.89
CA LEU A 158 9.90 -11.19 -2.62
C LEU A 158 11.18 -10.99 -1.80
N MET A 159 12.34 -11.13 -2.41
CA MET A 159 13.63 -10.91 -1.75
C MET A 159 13.81 -9.45 -1.31
N ALA A 160 13.37 -8.48 -2.13
CA ALA A 160 13.41 -7.07 -1.80
C ALA A 160 12.51 -6.75 -0.59
N ASN A 161 11.29 -7.32 -0.54
CA ASN A 161 10.36 -7.19 0.59
C ASN A 161 10.90 -7.83 1.88
N VAL A 162 11.53 -9.01 1.79
CA VAL A 162 12.20 -9.63 2.94
C VAL A 162 13.32 -8.72 3.44
N GLY A 163 14.11 -8.15 2.53
CA GLY A 163 15.15 -7.18 2.86
C GLY A 163 14.60 -5.94 3.55
N LEU A 164 13.56 -5.31 3.00
CA LEU A 164 12.90 -4.13 3.56
C LEU A 164 12.35 -4.39 4.95
N ASN A 165 11.53 -5.41 5.07
CA ASN A 165 10.79 -5.71 6.29
C ASN A 165 11.70 -6.22 7.40
N GLY A 166 12.69 -7.05 7.04
CA GLY A 166 13.69 -7.55 7.99
C GLY A 166 14.62 -6.43 8.48
N ALA A 167 15.10 -5.57 7.59
CA ALA A 167 15.90 -4.41 7.96
C ALA A 167 15.15 -3.45 8.88
N GLY A 168 13.83 -3.29 8.66
CA GLY A 168 12.97 -2.43 9.46
C GLY A 168 12.96 -2.80 10.95
N VAL A 169 13.10 -4.09 11.30
CA VAL A 169 13.19 -4.52 12.70
C VAL A 169 14.41 -3.93 13.40
N PHE A 170 15.58 -4.09 12.77
CA PHE A 170 16.84 -3.61 13.35
C PHE A 170 16.94 -2.09 13.28
N TYR A 171 16.46 -1.48 12.21
CA TYR A 171 16.35 -0.04 12.08
C TYR A 171 15.51 0.58 13.21
N ASN A 172 14.32 0.06 13.45
CA ASN A 172 13.46 0.56 14.53
C ASN A 172 14.08 0.32 15.92
N ALA A 173 14.80 -0.80 16.09
CA ALA A 173 15.49 -1.12 17.34
C ALA A 173 16.67 -0.20 17.69
N LEU A 174 17.14 0.61 16.74
CA LEU A 174 18.14 1.65 16.99
C LEU A 174 17.53 2.89 17.67
N LEU A 175 16.22 3.15 17.48
CA LEU A 175 15.57 4.38 17.94
C LEU A 175 15.79 4.68 19.44
N PRO A 176 15.63 3.72 20.39
CA PRO A 176 15.85 3.98 21.82
C PRO A 176 17.29 4.36 22.19
N HIS A 177 18.25 4.09 21.29
CA HIS A 177 19.67 4.36 21.50
C HIS A 177 20.15 5.71 20.92
N LEU A 178 19.26 6.49 20.29
CA LEU A 178 19.63 7.72 19.56
C LEU A 178 19.37 9.01 20.31
N GLY A 179 18.66 8.96 21.43
CA GLY A 179 18.32 10.13 22.24
C GLY A 179 17.57 9.74 23.49
N THR A 180 17.18 10.75 24.25
CA THR A 180 16.33 10.58 25.44
C THR A 180 14.88 10.27 25.05
N ASP A 181 14.10 9.77 26.00
CA ASP A 181 12.68 9.50 25.80
C ASP A 181 11.91 10.75 25.32
N ASP A 182 12.29 11.94 25.80
CA ASP A 182 11.65 13.19 25.42
C ASP A 182 12.00 13.63 23.98
N GLU A 183 13.15 13.19 23.44
CA GLU A 183 13.59 13.46 22.07
C GLU A 183 13.07 12.44 21.05
N MET A 184 12.57 11.29 21.51
CA MET A 184 12.22 10.15 20.65
C MET A 184 11.13 10.48 19.63
N ASP A 185 10.15 11.31 20.01
CA ASP A 185 9.11 11.80 19.10
C ASP A 185 9.70 12.61 17.95
N ALA A 186 10.64 13.52 18.26
CA ALA A 186 11.29 14.37 17.27
C ALA A 186 12.15 13.53 16.31
N ILE A 187 12.89 12.56 16.83
CA ILE A 187 13.73 11.66 16.03
C ILE A 187 12.87 10.79 15.11
N SER A 188 11.84 10.16 15.65
CA SER A 188 10.94 9.27 14.90
C SER A 188 10.19 10.02 13.80
N ASN A 189 9.53 11.14 14.12
CA ASN A 189 8.77 11.92 13.15
C ASN A 189 9.66 12.55 12.08
N LYS A 190 10.88 12.99 12.46
CA LYS A 190 11.87 13.48 11.49
C LYS A 190 12.26 12.41 10.49
N ALA A 191 12.43 11.16 10.92
CA ALA A 191 12.77 10.06 10.05
C ALA A 191 11.63 9.80 9.03
N TYR A 192 10.37 9.77 9.47
CA TYR A 192 9.23 9.68 8.56
C TYR A 192 9.14 10.85 7.58
N ALA A 193 9.37 12.09 8.05
CA ALA A 193 9.39 13.26 7.16
C ALA A 193 10.45 13.14 6.07
N TYR A 194 11.64 12.64 6.42
CA TYR A 194 12.70 12.33 5.45
C TYR A 194 12.27 11.25 4.47
N GLY A 195 11.58 10.20 4.95
CA GLY A 195 11.04 9.13 4.10
C GLY A 195 10.10 9.68 3.03
N TYR A 196 9.11 10.48 3.43
CA TYR A 196 8.17 11.09 2.49
C TYR A 196 8.86 11.99 1.48
N LEU A 197 9.80 12.82 1.90
CA LEU A 197 10.55 13.69 0.99
C LEU A 197 11.44 12.88 0.05
N GLY A 198 12.14 11.85 0.54
CA GLY A 198 13.03 11.01 -0.26
C GLY A 198 12.29 10.19 -1.30
N GLY A 199 11.20 9.54 -0.88
CA GLY A 199 10.32 8.78 -1.78
C GLY A 199 9.62 9.68 -2.79
N GLY A 200 9.03 10.79 -2.32
CA GLY A 200 8.34 11.76 -3.17
C GLY A 200 9.27 12.42 -4.20
N LEU A 201 10.49 12.78 -3.81
CA LEU A 201 11.45 13.38 -4.75
C LEU A 201 11.85 12.41 -5.87
N LEU A 202 12.16 11.16 -5.52
CA LEU A 202 12.51 10.16 -6.52
C LEU A 202 11.31 9.82 -7.40
N LEU A 203 10.11 9.68 -6.82
CA LEU A 203 8.88 9.45 -7.58
C LEU A 203 8.60 10.59 -8.56
N ALA A 204 8.82 11.86 -8.16
CA ALA A 204 8.67 13.01 -9.06
C ALA A 204 9.65 12.96 -10.24
N VAL A 205 10.89 12.53 -10.00
CA VAL A 205 11.88 12.34 -11.08
C VAL A 205 11.42 11.22 -12.02
N HIS A 206 10.96 10.10 -11.49
CA HIS A 206 10.48 8.97 -12.29
C HIS A 206 9.23 9.34 -13.09
N LEU A 207 8.28 10.05 -12.49
CA LEU A 207 7.10 10.56 -13.19
C LEU A 207 7.50 11.52 -14.33
N GLY A 208 8.41 12.45 -14.04
CA GLY A 208 8.93 13.35 -15.07
C GLY A 208 9.60 12.62 -16.23
N MET A 209 10.36 11.55 -15.94
CA MET A 209 10.95 10.69 -16.98
C MET A 209 9.85 9.96 -17.77
N TRP A 210 8.89 9.38 -17.09
CA TRP A 210 7.77 8.69 -17.70
C TRP A 210 6.97 9.57 -18.66
N MET A 211 6.73 10.82 -18.29
CA MET A 211 5.96 11.77 -19.10
C MET A 211 6.74 12.38 -20.28
N THR A 212 8.06 12.32 -20.28
CA THR A 212 8.90 13.08 -21.23
C THR A 212 9.83 12.23 -22.08
N LEU A 213 10.07 10.98 -21.67
CA LEU A 213 10.97 10.06 -22.34
C LEU A 213 10.19 8.83 -22.83
N THR A 214 10.68 8.23 -23.88
CA THR A 214 10.11 7.03 -24.48
C THR A 214 11.14 5.88 -24.49
N GLY A 215 10.66 4.63 -24.53
CA GLY A 215 11.45 3.43 -24.69
C GLY A 215 11.45 2.49 -23.47
N ASP A 216 11.59 1.20 -23.71
CA ASP A 216 11.48 0.09 -22.74
C ASP A 216 12.53 0.12 -21.63
N TRP A 217 13.57 0.92 -21.78
CA TRP A 217 14.61 1.09 -20.77
C TRP A 217 14.14 1.88 -19.53
N ILE A 218 13.01 2.59 -19.62
CA ILE A 218 12.54 3.50 -18.56
C ILE A 218 12.19 2.74 -17.29
N ILE A 219 11.36 1.69 -17.38
CA ILE A 219 10.99 0.88 -16.21
C ILE A 219 12.21 0.16 -15.61
N PRO A 220 13.04 -0.56 -16.37
CA PRO A 220 14.29 -1.07 -15.85
C PRO A 220 15.16 -0.02 -15.16
N PHE A 221 15.24 1.19 -15.73
CA PHE A 221 15.98 2.28 -15.09
C PHE A 221 15.34 2.74 -13.77
N ILE A 222 14.01 2.85 -13.70
CA ILE A 222 13.27 3.16 -12.46
C ILE A 222 13.61 2.12 -11.37
N MET A 223 13.60 0.83 -11.71
CA MET A 223 13.96 -0.25 -10.79
C MET A 223 15.42 -0.13 -10.33
N ALA A 224 16.35 -0.01 -11.27
CA ALA A 224 17.77 0.10 -10.97
C ALA A 224 18.09 1.34 -10.12
N SER A 225 17.58 2.51 -10.52
CA SER A 225 17.81 3.78 -9.81
C SER A 225 17.23 3.76 -8.40
N SER A 226 16.07 3.13 -8.19
CA SER A 226 15.48 2.95 -6.86
C SER A 226 16.37 2.09 -5.95
N GLY A 227 16.94 1.00 -6.47
CA GLY A 227 17.89 0.17 -5.73
C GLY A 227 19.18 0.91 -5.39
N VAL A 228 19.73 1.67 -6.35
CA VAL A 228 20.92 2.52 -6.15
C VAL A 228 20.65 3.63 -5.13
N TRP A 229 19.49 4.28 -5.21
CA TRP A 229 19.06 5.30 -4.24
C TRP A 229 19.00 4.72 -2.83
N TRP A 230 18.30 3.59 -2.68
CA TRP A 230 18.21 2.92 -1.39
C TRP A 230 19.59 2.60 -0.81
N LEU A 231 20.43 1.91 -1.56
CA LEU A 231 21.77 1.56 -1.11
C LEU A 231 22.65 2.79 -0.83
N GLY A 232 22.63 3.77 -1.74
CA GLY A 232 23.46 4.96 -1.65
C GLY A 232 23.19 5.78 -0.39
N PHE A 233 21.93 6.08 -0.09
CA PHE A 233 21.57 6.83 1.10
C PHE A 233 21.65 5.99 2.39
N ALA A 234 21.41 4.68 2.34
CA ALA A 234 21.62 3.79 3.47
C ALA A 234 23.09 3.75 3.93
N CYS A 235 24.05 3.96 3.03
CA CYS A 235 25.47 4.08 3.41
C CYS A 235 25.73 5.21 4.41
N LEU A 236 24.95 6.30 4.37
CA LEU A 236 25.06 7.38 5.36
C LEU A 236 24.64 6.89 6.75
N THR A 237 23.57 6.09 6.81
CA THR A 237 23.14 5.44 8.07
C THR A 237 24.24 4.54 8.62
N PHE A 238 24.82 3.70 7.78
CA PHE A 238 25.88 2.78 8.19
C PHE A 238 27.18 3.47 8.65
N ALA A 239 27.41 4.70 8.18
CA ALA A 239 28.58 5.48 8.54
C ALA A 239 28.36 6.35 9.79
N TRP A 240 27.14 6.82 10.03
CA TRP A 240 26.86 7.83 11.04
C TRP A 240 26.14 7.28 12.28
N VAL A 241 25.46 6.13 12.17
CA VAL A 241 24.80 5.50 13.31
C VAL A 241 25.74 4.46 13.92
N PRO A 242 26.17 4.64 15.18
CA PRO A 242 27.03 3.66 15.86
C PRO A 242 26.24 2.40 16.23
N GLU A 243 26.94 1.27 16.33
CA GLU A 243 26.38 0.07 16.93
C GLU A 243 26.11 0.33 18.42
N PRO A 244 24.90 0.08 18.93
CA PRO A 244 24.59 0.25 20.34
C PRO A 244 25.46 -0.65 21.22
N PRO A 245 25.96 -0.14 22.38
CA PRO A 245 26.76 -0.94 23.31
C PRO A 245 25.93 -2.07 23.91
N ILE A 246 26.55 -3.21 24.13
CA ILE A 246 25.97 -4.37 24.82
C ILE A 246 26.70 -4.59 26.13
N GLU A 247 25.93 -4.84 27.17
CA GLU A 247 26.46 -5.05 28.52
C GLU A 247 26.64 -6.51 28.88
N ASN A 248 25.84 -7.42 28.27
CA ASN A 248 25.90 -8.86 28.47
C ASN A 248 26.12 -9.58 27.14
N GLU A 249 27.34 -9.55 26.65
CA GLU A 249 27.70 -10.21 25.39
C GLU A 249 27.65 -11.73 25.56
N MET A 250 26.93 -12.39 24.65
CA MET A 250 26.81 -13.85 24.61
C MET A 250 27.96 -14.44 23.78
N GLU A 251 28.53 -15.55 24.24
CA GLU A 251 29.48 -16.33 23.44
C GLU A 251 28.89 -16.74 22.08
N THR A 252 29.75 -16.94 21.09
CA THR A 252 29.34 -17.34 19.75
C THR A 252 28.81 -18.77 19.76
N LEU A 253 27.48 -18.92 19.67
CA LEU A 253 26.82 -20.21 19.52
C LEU A 253 26.72 -20.59 18.03
N GLY A 254 26.64 -21.88 17.75
CA GLY A 254 26.29 -22.39 16.44
C GLY A 254 24.88 -21.96 16.01
N VAL A 255 24.56 -22.00 14.71
CA VAL A 255 23.27 -21.54 14.17
C VAL A 255 22.07 -22.24 14.84
N ALA A 256 22.14 -23.57 15.02
CA ALA A 256 21.08 -24.35 15.65
C ALA A 256 20.90 -24.00 17.14
N ASP A 257 21.99 -23.77 17.86
CA ASP A 257 21.94 -23.42 19.28
C ASP A 257 21.49 -21.97 19.49
N SER A 258 21.89 -21.06 18.59
CA SER A 258 21.36 -19.69 18.54
C SER A 258 19.85 -19.68 18.31
N ALA A 259 19.33 -20.50 17.40
CA ALA A 259 17.90 -20.62 17.14
C ALA A 259 17.13 -21.17 18.36
N LYS A 260 17.66 -22.22 19.01
CA LYS A 260 17.06 -22.76 20.25
C LYS A 260 17.05 -21.75 21.38
N PHE A 261 18.16 -21.03 21.54
CA PHE A 261 18.28 -19.96 22.53
C PHE A 261 17.24 -18.87 22.28
N ALA A 262 17.17 -18.34 21.04
CA ALA A 262 16.21 -17.31 20.67
C ALA A 262 14.76 -17.77 20.91
N PHE A 263 14.42 -19.01 20.56
CA PHE A 263 13.08 -19.56 20.80
C PHE A 263 12.75 -19.71 22.30
N SER A 264 13.74 -20.09 23.10
CA SER A 264 13.61 -20.16 24.56
C SER A 264 13.37 -18.78 25.17
N GLU A 265 14.13 -17.77 24.74
CA GLU A 265 13.97 -16.38 25.21
C GLU A 265 12.60 -15.82 24.80
N LEU A 266 12.16 -16.03 23.55
CA LEU A 266 10.82 -15.62 23.10
C LEU A 266 9.70 -16.22 23.98
N LYS A 267 9.81 -17.51 24.32
CA LYS A 267 8.86 -18.17 25.21
C LYS A 267 8.89 -17.54 26.61
N THR A 268 10.07 -17.19 27.10
CA THR A 268 10.26 -16.52 28.39
C THR A 268 9.62 -15.13 28.37
N THR A 269 9.85 -14.36 27.31
CA THR A 269 9.27 -13.02 27.14
C THR A 269 7.76 -13.04 27.08
N LEU A 270 7.18 -13.98 26.33
CA LEU A 270 5.73 -14.21 26.32
C LEU A 270 5.22 -14.62 27.71
N GLY A 271 5.99 -15.36 28.50
CA GLY A 271 5.68 -15.66 29.89
C GLY A 271 5.73 -14.43 30.83
N GLN A 272 6.39 -13.35 30.42
CA GLN A 272 6.53 -12.09 31.17
C GLN A 272 5.46 -11.03 30.83
N ILE A 273 4.36 -11.42 30.18
CA ILE A 273 3.25 -10.51 29.79
C ILE A 273 2.75 -9.69 30.99
N THR A 274 2.68 -10.31 32.16
CA THR A 274 2.23 -9.62 33.40
C THR A 274 3.17 -8.53 33.84
N ARG A 275 4.46 -8.68 33.59
CA ARG A 275 5.50 -7.71 33.92
C ARG A 275 5.53 -6.52 32.98
N PHE A 276 5.36 -6.77 31.68
CA PHE A 276 5.27 -5.76 30.63
C PHE A 276 3.82 -5.52 30.20
N ARG A 277 2.89 -5.58 31.15
CA ARG A 277 1.46 -5.53 30.86
C ARG A 277 1.07 -4.34 29.99
N THR A 278 1.54 -3.16 30.33
CA THR A 278 1.22 -1.92 29.60
C THR A 278 1.76 -1.97 28.18
N LEU A 279 2.97 -2.48 27.97
CA LEU A 279 3.55 -2.65 26.64
C LEU A 279 2.74 -3.64 25.78
N PHE A 280 2.28 -4.76 26.36
CA PHE A 280 1.44 -5.73 25.63
C PHE A 280 0.03 -5.17 25.33
N ILE A 281 -0.58 -4.40 26.23
CA ILE A 281 -1.83 -3.68 25.95
C ILE A 281 -1.63 -2.71 24.80
N TYR A 282 -0.50 -1.98 24.80
CA TYR A 282 -0.17 -1.08 23.71
C TYR A 282 0.02 -1.82 22.38
N MET A 283 0.73 -2.95 22.36
CA MET A 283 0.89 -3.75 21.14
C MET A 283 -0.45 -4.24 20.58
N LEU A 284 -1.41 -4.58 21.46
CA LEU A 284 -2.75 -4.97 21.03
C LEU A 284 -3.56 -3.77 20.53
N ALA A 285 -3.45 -2.61 21.16
CA ALA A 285 -4.04 -1.37 20.65
C ALA A 285 -3.43 -1.00 19.28
N TYR A 286 -2.11 -1.10 19.17
CA TYR A 286 -1.36 -0.88 17.94
C TYR A 286 -1.84 -1.82 16.82
N PHE A 287 -2.00 -3.10 17.11
CA PHE A 287 -2.51 -4.09 16.17
C PHE A 287 -3.81 -3.61 15.51
N PHE A 288 -4.79 -3.18 16.29
CA PHE A 288 -6.07 -2.73 15.75
C PHE A 288 -5.97 -1.41 14.98
N PHE A 289 -5.36 -0.38 15.54
CA PHE A 289 -5.37 0.90 14.86
C PHE A 289 -4.44 0.95 13.64
N ILE A 290 -3.32 0.22 13.65
CA ILE A 290 -2.42 0.18 12.50
C ILE A 290 -3.00 -0.64 11.35
N ASP A 291 -3.78 -1.69 11.65
CA ASP A 291 -4.54 -2.44 10.65
C ASP A 291 -5.50 -1.52 9.90
N GLY A 292 -6.31 -0.75 10.65
CA GLY A 292 -7.20 0.22 10.04
C GLY A 292 -6.48 1.25 9.17
N ILE A 293 -5.38 1.84 9.67
CA ILE A 293 -4.60 2.83 8.92
C ILE A 293 -3.98 2.23 7.66
N ASN A 294 -3.36 1.05 7.76
CA ASN A 294 -2.74 0.38 6.63
C ASN A 294 -3.77 -0.05 5.59
N THR A 295 -4.95 -0.50 6.02
CA THR A 295 -6.05 -0.89 5.13
C THR A 295 -6.55 0.30 4.33
N VAL A 296 -6.82 1.44 4.97
CA VAL A 296 -7.21 2.67 4.24
C VAL A 296 -6.17 3.05 3.20
N THR A 297 -4.89 3.01 3.56
CA THR A 297 -3.81 3.39 2.61
C THR A 297 -3.66 2.39 1.46
N ALA A 298 -3.88 1.10 1.71
CA ALA A 298 -3.80 0.06 0.69
C ALA A 298 -5.00 0.08 -0.28
N LEU A 299 -6.20 0.38 0.24
CA LEU A 299 -7.43 0.35 -0.54
C LEU A 299 -7.77 1.69 -1.20
N ALA A 300 -7.14 2.80 -0.77
CA ALA A 300 -7.45 4.13 -1.32
C ALA A 300 -7.27 4.21 -2.85
N GLY A 301 -6.24 3.56 -3.39
CA GLY A 301 -6.01 3.52 -4.83
C GLY A 301 -7.12 2.77 -5.57
N ILE A 302 -7.46 1.57 -5.12
CA ILE A 302 -8.52 0.75 -5.72
C ILE A 302 -9.85 1.48 -5.61
N TYR A 303 -10.19 1.97 -4.43
CA TYR A 303 -11.42 2.74 -4.19
C TYR A 303 -11.51 3.99 -5.09
N GLY A 304 -10.38 4.66 -5.32
CA GLY A 304 -10.29 5.81 -6.21
C GLY A 304 -10.62 5.47 -7.67
N VAL A 305 -10.19 4.31 -8.15
CA VAL A 305 -10.46 3.87 -9.53
C VAL A 305 -11.87 3.29 -9.64
N THR A 306 -12.19 2.28 -8.84
CA THR A 306 -13.42 1.49 -9.02
C THR A 306 -14.69 2.19 -8.54
N VAL A 307 -14.60 2.99 -7.47
CA VAL A 307 -15.78 3.67 -6.88
C VAL A 307 -15.89 5.12 -7.30
N LEU A 308 -14.74 5.78 -7.54
CA LEU A 308 -14.72 7.21 -7.83
C LEU A 308 -14.35 7.54 -9.29
N GLY A 309 -14.02 6.54 -10.09
CA GLY A 309 -13.67 6.71 -11.50
C GLY A 309 -12.39 7.54 -11.74
N LEU A 310 -11.47 7.55 -10.78
CA LEU A 310 -10.21 8.30 -10.93
C LEU A 310 -9.25 7.56 -11.85
N THR A 311 -8.68 8.26 -12.82
CA THR A 311 -7.64 7.69 -13.69
C THR A 311 -6.36 7.38 -12.93
N ILE A 312 -5.56 6.44 -13.43
CA ILE A 312 -4.24 6.11 -12.85
C ILE A 312 -3.35 7.36 -12.77
N GLY A 313 -3.37 8.21 -13.79
CA GLY A 313 -2.63 9.48 -13.80
C GLY A 313 -3.05 10.42 -12.66
N ASN A 314 -4.36 10.53 -12.39
CA ASN A 314 -4.89 11.29 -11.28
C ASN A 314 -4.40 10.73 -9.93
N LEU A 315 -4.40 9.42 -9.76
CA LEU A 315 -3.91 8.78 -8.54
C LEU A 315 -2.42 9.04 -8.30
N ILE A 316 -1.57 8.90 -9.32
CA ILE A 316 -0.13 9.18 -9.21
C ILE A 316 0.11 10.64 -8.80
N ALA A 317 -0.60 11.58 -9.42
CA ALA A 317 -0.52 12.99 -9.07
C ALA A 317 -0.94 13.25 -7.62
N ILE A 318 -2.03 12.65 -7.18
CA ILE A 318 -2.53 12.75 -5.81
C ILE A 318 -1.52 12.17 -4.81
N ILE A 319 -0.99 10.96 -5.07
CA ILE A 319 0.02 10.32 -4.22
C ILE A 319 1.24 11.22 -4.07
N LEU A 320 1.69 11.83 -5.16
CA LEU A 320 2.83 12.75 -5.13
C LEU A 320 2.56 13.97 -4.22
N VAL A 321 1.39 14.60 -4.34
CA VAL A 321 1.00 15.73 -3.49
C VAL A 321 0.93 15.30 -2.03
N ILE A 322 0.34 14.14 -1.75
CA ILE A 322 0.23 13.57 -0.39
C ILE A 322 1.62 13.43 0.27
N GLN A 323 2.64 12.97 -0.45
CA GLN A 323 3.99 12.82 0.07
C GLN A 323 4.57 14.16 0.55
N PHE A 324 4.37 15.23 -0.24
CA PHE A 324 4.85 16.56 0.13
C PHE A 324 4.06 17.19 1.29
N VAL A 325 2.79 16.86 1.46
CA VAL A 325 1.97 17.29 2.61
C VAL A 325 2.35 16.49 3.86
N ALA A 326 2.56 15.19 3.75
CA ALA A 326 2.87 14.32 4.88
C ALA A 326 4.18 14.71 5.59
N ALA A 327 5.20 15.11 4.84
CA ALA A 327 6.51 15.44 5.39
C ALA A 327 6.49 16.58 6.45
N PRO A 328 5.98 17.79 6.17
CA PRO A 328 5.90 18.85 7.17
C PRO A 328 4.92 18.53 8.30
N CYS A 329 3.85 17.77 8.02
CA CYS A 329 2.87 17.39 9.04
C CYS A 329 3.45 16.40 10.04
N ALA A 330 4.31 15.46 9.62
CA ALA A 330 5.03 14.57 10.55
C ALA A 330 5.85 15.37 11.57
N ILE A 331 6.54 16.43 11.13
CA ILE A 331 7.27 17.35 12.02
C ILE A 331 6.29 18.16 12.90
N GLY A 332 5.13 18.53 12.35
CA GLY A 332 4.07 19.23 13.08
C GLY A 332 3.55 18.42 14.28
N PHE A 333 3.45 17.10 14.14
CA PHE A 333 3.05 16.20 15.23
C PHE A 333 4.07 16.16 16.37
N THR A 334 5.37 16.34 16.09
CA THR A 334 6.37 16.53 17.16
C THR A 334 6.02 17.74 18.04
N LYS A 335 5.73 18.89 17.42
CA LYS A 335 5.35 20.11 18.16
C LYS A 335 4.03 19.95 18.93
N LEU A 336 3.12 19.13 18.42
CA LEU A 336 1.89 18.78 19.13
C LEU A 336 2.20 17.92 20.35
N ALA A 337 3.06 16.90 20.21
CA ALA A 337 3.49 16.03 21.31
C ALA A 337 4.25 16.80 22.40
N GLU A 338 5.13 17.76 22.02
CA GLU A 338 5.83 18.64 22.95
C GLU A 338 4.88 19.52 23.78
N ARG A 339 3.75 19.94 23.20
CA ARG A 339 2.76 20.79 23.89
C ARG A 339 1.75 20.03 24.74
N THR A 340 1.57 18.76 24.44
CA THR A 340 0.58 17.90 25.09
C THR A 340 1.28 16.70 25.74
N SER A 341 1.26 15.57 25.06
CA SER A 341 2.07 14.38 25.31
C SER A 341 2.02 13.51 24.07
N THR A 342 3.00 12.61 23.91
CA THR A 342 3.04 11.64 22.82
C THR A 342 1.74 10.84 22.75
N HIS A 343 1.24 10.37 23.90
CA HIS A 343 -0.01 9.63 24.02
C HIS A 343 -1.22 10.46 23.58
N GLN A 344 -1.31 11.73 23.98
CA GLN A 344 -2.44 12.60 23.60
C GLN A 344 -2.38 12.97 22.11
N ALA A 345 -1.19 13.24 21.58
CA ALA A 345 -0.99 13.54 20.16
C ALA A 345 -1.35 12.33 19.28
N LEU A 346 -0.97 11.12 19.67
CA LEU A 346 -1.38 9.90 18.97
C LEU A 346 -2.89 9.69 19.06
N SER A 347 -3.48 9.83 20.24
CA SER A 347 -4.94 9.69 20.42
C SER A 347 -5.71 10.71 19.58
N PHE A 348 -5.21 11.94 19.48
CA PHE A 348 -5.76 12.96 18.59
C PHE A 348 -5.71 12.50 17.12
N SER A 349 -4.56 11.97 16.68
CA SER A 349 -4.43 11.50 15.29
C SER A 349 -5.40 10.35 14.98
N LEU A 350 -5.63 9.42 15.91
CA LEU A 350 -6.58 8.33 15.73
C LEU A 350 -8.03 8.83 15.60
N VAL A 351 -8.41 9.84 16.37
CA VAL A 351 -9.74 10.49 16.22
C VAL A 351 -9.84 11.17 14.85
N MET A 352 -8.80 11.85 14.40
CA MET A 352 -8.78 12.46 13.08
C MET A 352 -8.83 11.43 11.96
N TRP A 353 -8.20 10.25 12.10
CA TRP A 353 -8.34 9.14 11.15
C TRP A 353 -9.79 8.66 11.03
N ILE A 354 -10.53 8.55 12.14
CA ILE A 354 -11.95 8.21 12.12
C ILE A 354 -12.73 9.26 11.31
N ILE A 355 -12.42 10.55 11.49
CA ILE A 355 -13.05 11.62 10.72
C ILE A 355 -12.71 11.52 9.23
N VAL A 356 -11.49 11.21 8.87
CA VAL A 356 -11.08 11.03 7.46
C VAL A 356 -11.83 9.87 6.80
N ILE A 357 -11.97 8.73 7.50
CA ILE A 357 -12.70 7.58 6.96
C ILE A 357 -14.18 7.89 6.78
N PHE A 358 -14.81 8.53 7.78
CA PHE A 358 -16.19 9.01 7.62
C PHE A 358 -16.30 10.08 6.53
N GLY A 359 -15.26 10.91 6.35
CA GLY A 359 -15.19 11.86 5.24
C GLY A 359 -15.19 11.19 3.87
N ALA A 360 -14.65 9.97 3.76
CA ALA A 360 -14.69 9.21 2.51
C ALA A 360 -16.12 8.82 2.09
N LEU A 361 -17.06 8.74 3.03
CA LEU A 361 -18.48 8.57 2.71
C LEU A 361 -19.10 9.78 2.00
N SER A 362 -18.45 10.94 2.09
CA SER A 362 -18.96 12.18 1.48
C SER A 362 -18.60 12.32 0.00
N PHE A 363 -17.78 11.43 -0.56
CA PHE A 363 -17.42 11.52 -1.97
C PHE A 363 -18.66 11.40 -2.85
N ALA A 364 -18.85 12.38 -3.71
CA ALA A 364 -19.97 12.42 -4.63
C ALA A 364 -19.60 13.23 -5.89
N PRO A 365 -20.06 12.82 -7.08
CA PRO A 365 -19.95 13.65 -8.28
C PRO A 365 -20.76 14.93 -8.10
N LEU A 366 -20.31 16.04 -8.69
CA LEU A 366 -21.00 17.32 -8.58
C LEU A 366 -22.28 17.35 -9.42
N VAL A 367 -22.22 16.72 -10.57
CA VAL A 367 -23.33 16.60 -11.49
C VAL A 367 -23.62 15.11 -11.58
N LEU A 368 -24.79 14.72 -11.15
CA LEU A 368 -25.30 13.40 -11.52
C LEU A 368 -25.48 13.43 -13.02
N GLU A 369 -24.86 12.50 -13.71
CA GLU A 369 -25.11 12.38 -15.11
C GLU A 369 -26.59 12.12 -15.34
N SER A 370 -27.19 13.00 -16.13
CA SER A 370 -28.55 12.83 -16.59
C SER A 370 -28.61 11.92 -17.84
N HIS A 371 -27.65 11.01 -17.97
CA HIS A 371 -27.71 10.04 -19.06
C HIS A 371 -28.76 8.99 -18.73
N ASP A 372 -29.88 9.12 -19.35
CA ASP A 372 -30.87 8.03 -19.36
C ASP A 372 -30.40 6.86 -20.25
N GLU A 373 -29.36 7.07 -21.06
CA GLU A 373 -28.85 6.13 -22.04
C GLU A 373 -27.32 6.24 -22.20
N TYR A 374 -26.65 5.11 -22.42
CA TYR A 374 -25.24 5.01 -22.79
C TYR A 374 -25.11 4.60 -24.25
N ASP A 375 -24.19 5.24 -24.97
CA ASP A 375 -23.71 4.73 -26.25
C ASP A 375 -22.73 3.58 -25.98
N ILE A 376 -23.00 2.40 -26.53
CA ILE A 376 -22.14 1.24 -26.39
C ILE A 376 -21.50 0.96 -27.74
N GLN A 377 -20.18 0.87 -27.77
CA GLN A 377 -19.42 0.53 -28.96
C GLN A 377 -18.76 -0.84 -28.76
N PHE A 378 -18.87 -1.68 -29.75
CA PHE A 378 -18.33 -3.03 -29.78
C PHE A 378 -17.27 -3.12 -30.83
N ASP A 379 -16.18 -3.78 -30.53
CA ASP A 379 -15.19 -4.25 -31.49
C ASP A 379 -14.47 -5.50 -30.97
N TRP A 380 -13.59 -6.06 -31.76
CA TRP A 380 -12.71 -7.10 -31.30
C TRP A 380 -11.72 -6.57 -30.27
N ASP A 381 -11.17 -7.44 -29.49
CA ASP A 381 -10.04 -7.27 -28.59
C ASP A 381 -9.08 -8.40 -28.95
N MET A 382 -8.23 -8.13 -29.94
CA MET A 382 -7.46 -9.17 -30.61
C MET A 382 -6.40 -9.78 -29.73
N ASP A 383 -5.74 -8.97 -28.90
CA ASP A 383 -4.67 -9.42 -28.00
C ASP A 383 -5.17 -9.82 -26.61
N GLY A 384 -6.46 -9.53 -26.29
CA GLY A 384 -7.09 -9.89 -25.03
C GLY A 384 -6.67 -9.02 -23.84
N ASP A 385 -6.18 -7.81 -24.09
CA ASP A 385 -5.72 -6.88 -23.03
C ASP A 385 -6.87 -6.12 -22.35
N GLY A 386 -8.10 -6.27 -22.86
CA GLY A 386 -9.30 -5.60 -22.35
C GLY A 386 -9.59 -4.26 -23.02
N ILE A 387 -8.92 -3.93 -24.11
CA ILE A 387 -9.15 -2.74 -24.93
C ILE A 387 -9.69 -3.18 -26.29
N ALA A 388 -10.77 -2.55 -26.72
CA ALA A 388 -11.31 -2.84 -28.05
C ALA A 388 -10.36 -2.32 -29.15
N ASP A 389 -10.19 -3.06 -30.23
CA ASP A 389 -9.24 -2.80 -31.33
C ASP A 389 -9.29 -1.37 -31.88
N PHE A 390 -10.49 -0.76 -31.94
CA PHE A 390 -10.65 0.62 -32.44
C PHE A 390 -10.08 1.67 -31.50
N GLU A 391 -9.82 1.34 -30.25
CA GLU A 391 -9.25 2.22 -29.22
C GLU A 391 -7.85 1.79 -28.82
N ASP A 392 -7.40 0.64 -29.32
CA ASP A 392 -6.12 0.10 -28.99
C ASP A 392 -5.02 0.69 -29.87
N ASP A 393 -3.96 1.16 -29.24
CA ASP A 393 -2.77 1.65 -29.93
C ASP A 393 -1.81 0.53 -30.36
N ASP A 394 -2.02 -0.71 -29.88
CA ASP A 394 -1.20 -1.92 -30.10
C ASP A 394 -2.12 -3.14 -30.24
N THR A 395 -2.89 -3.17 -31.31
CA THR A 395 -4.03 -4.09 -31.53
C THR A 395 -3.66 -5.57 -31.49
N ASP A 396 -2.46 -5.95 -31.89
CA ASP A 396 -2.01 -7.34 -31.89
C ASP A 396 -1.12 -7.72 -30.69
N GLY A 397 -0.89 -6.76 -29.78
CA GLY A 397 -0.18 -6.97 -28.52
C GLY A 397 1.30 -7.32 -28.69
N ASP A 398 1.92 -6.92 -29.80
CA ASP A 398 3.32 -7.21 -30.10
C ASP A 398 4.30 -6.16 -29.56
N TRP A 399 3.79 -5.09 -28.93
CA TRP A 399 4.54 -3.98 -28.32
C TRP A 399 4.99 -2.88 -29.26
N TYR A 400 4.52 -2.91 -30.47
CA TYR A 400 4.64 -1.80 -31.38
C TYR A 400 3.28 -1.13 -31.52
N SER A 401 3.26 0.18 -31.59
CA SER A 401 1.99 0.85 -31.80
C SER A 401 1.57 0.71 -33.27
N ASN A 402 0.27 0.59 -33.50
CA ASN A 402 -0.31 0.55 -34.85
C ASN A 402 0.26 1.64 -35.78
N VAL A 403 0.47 2.85 -35.23
CA VAL A 403 1.07 3.97 -35.98
C VAL A 403 2.53 3.73 -36.33
N ALA A 404 3.31 3.14 -35.42
CA ALA A 404 4.72 2.84 -35.69
C ALA A 404 4.85 1.72 -36.73
N GLU A 405 3.95 0.77 -36.74
CA GLU A 405 3.91 -0.30 -37.72
C GLU A 405 3.50 0.19 -39.11
N GLU A 406 2.47 1.03 -39.18
CA GLU A 406 2.08 1.67 -40.44
C GLU A 406 3.22 2.52 -41.03
N GLU A 407 3.99 3.25 -40.21
CA GLU A 407 5.14 4.06 -40.65
C GLU A 407 6.29 3.18 -41.18
N GLU A 408 6.54 2.03 -40.58
CA GLU A 408 7.60 1.09 -40.97
C GLU A 408 7.13 0.08 -42.03
N GLY A 409 5.80 -0.01 -42.25
CA GLY A 409 5.19 -0.88 -43.27
C GLY A 409 5.04 -2.33 -42.83
N THR A 410 4.89 -2.56 -41.54
CA THR A 410 4.48 -3.83 -40.94
C THR A 410 2.96 -3.88 -40.80
N ASP A 411 2.41 -5.00 -40.36
CA ASP A 411 0.96 -5.22 -40.26
C ASP A 411 0.51 -5.09 -38.80
N PRO A 412 -0.28 -4.06 -38.41
CA PRO A 412 -0.76 -3.86 -37.04
C PRO A 412 -1.72 -4.94 -36.51
N LEU A 413 -2.04 -5.92 -37.29
CA LEU A 413 -2.92 -7.03 -36.92
C LEU A 413 -2.17 -8.39 -36.92
N ASP A 414 -0.85 -8.40 -37.07
CA ASP A 414 -0.05 -9.63 -37.10
C ASP A 414 1.16 -9.50 -36.16
N ALA A 415 1.02 -9.94 -34.93
CA ALA A 415 2.05 -9.94 -33.90
C ALA A 415 3.41 -10.56 -34.29
N SER A 416 3.48 -11.23 -35.45
CA SER A 416 4.73 -11.71 -36.03
C SER A 416 5.40 -10.72 -36.98
N SER A 417 4.71 -9.66 -37.37
CA SER A 417 5.10 -8.67 -38.37
C SER A 417 5.70 -7.42 -37.74
N THR A 418 6.69 -7.58 -36.90
CA THR A 418 7.25 -6.50 -36.09
C THR A 418 8.16 -5.55 -36.88
N PRO A 419 8.11 -4.24 -36.62
CA PRO A 419 9.12 -3.28 -37.07
C PRO A 419 10.52 -3.63 -36.58
N ASN A 420 11.55 -3.04 -37.20
CA ASN A 420 12.96 -3.31 -36.83
C ASN A 420 13.21 -2.96 -35.33
N PRO A 421 13.95 -3.78 -34.54
CA PRO A 421 13.81 -3.89 -33.11
C PRO A 421 14.18 -2.63 -32.32
N ASN A 422 13.24 -1.76 -32.19
CA ASN A 422 13.25 -0.73 -31.14
C ASN A 422 11.80 -0.51 -30.74
N PRO A 423 11.31 -1.21 -29.70
CA PRO A 423 9.96 -1.02 -29.22
C PRO A 423 9.76 0.44 -28.83
N SER A 424 8.94 1.11 -29.61
CA SER A 424 8.54 2.46 -29.29
C SER A 424 7.20 2.40 -28.59
N THR A 425 7.18 2.73 -27.32
CA THR A 425 6.04 3.40 -26.70
C THR A 425 4.76 2.62 -26.40
N TRP A 426 4.84 1.44 -25.77
CA TRP A 426 3.68 0.95 -25.02
C TRP A 426 3.24 1.89 -23.86
N LEU A 427 3.89 3.03 -23.73
CA LEU A 427 3.61 4.12 -22.81
C LEU A 427 2.86 5.28 -23.44
N GLN A 428 2.39 5.16 -24.68
CA GLN A 428 1.54 6.20 -25.23
C GLN A 428 0.25 6.27 -24.44
N GLN A 429 0.09 7.39 -23.76
CA GLN A 429 -1.16 7.78 -23.15
C GLN A 429 -2.29 7.58 -24.15
N ARG A 430 -3.30 6.86 -23.75
CA ARG A 430 -4.61 6.90 -24.41
C ARG A 430 -4.96 8.36 -24.62
N LEU A 431 -5.19 8.72 -25.84
CA LEU A 431 -5.58 10.08 -26.18
C LEU A 431 -6.86 10.42 -25.43
N ASP A 432 -6.82 11.51 -24.67
CA ASP A 432 -7.96 12.04 -23.94
C ASP A 432 -9.23 11.97 -24.79
N GLY A 433 -10.13 11.08 -24.46
CA GLY A 433 -11.48 11.07 -25.00
C GLY A 433 -12.18 12.38 -24.60
N LYS A 434 -12.01 13.40 -25.40
CA LYS A 434 -12.76 14.66 -25.24
C LYS A 434 -14.11 14.45 -25.87
N GLY A 435 -15.07 14.01 -25.10
CA GLY A 435 -16.40 13.82 -25.64
C GLY A 435 -17.37 13.22 -24.66
N GLN A 436 -18.47 12.80 -25.20
CA GLN A 436 -19.54 12.09 -24.55
C GLN A 436 -19.01 10.75 -24.00
N TYR A 437 -19.51 10.32 -22.84
CA TYR A 437 -19.17 9.01 -22.30
C TYR A 437 -19.65 7.90 -23.26
N VAL A 438 -18.75 6.97 -23.55
CA VAL A 438 -19.04 5.79 -24.34
C VAL A 438 -18.62 4.58 -23.52
N VAL A 439 -19.42 3.53 -23.51
CA VAL A 439 -19.05 2.23 -22.97
C VAL A 439 -18.41 1.45 -24.11
N SER A 440 -17.12 1.22 -24.00
CA SER A 440 -16.37 0.40 -24.94
C SER A 440 -16.43 -1.05 -24.49
N VAL A 441 -16.80 -1.95 -25.39
CA VAL A 441 -16.89 -3.39 -25.16
C VAL A 441 -16.00 -4.09 -26.17
N GLY A 442 -14.89 -4.64 -25.70
CA GLY A 442 -13.99 -5.48 -26.48
C GLY A 442 -14.44 -6.95 -26.47
N VAL A 443 -14.37 -7.61 -27.60
CA VAL A 443 -14.64 -9.05 -27.75
C VAL A 443 -13.32 -9.76 -27.99
N SER A 444 -12.78 -10.37 -26.96
CA SER A 444 -11.50 -11.07 -27.05
C SER A 444 -11.55 -12.24 -28.00
N THR A 445 -10.58 -12.31 -28.89
CA THR A 445 -10.35 -13.48 -29.76
C THR A 445 -9.50 -14.54 -29.06
N TYR A 446 -9.04 -14.24 -27.84
CA TYR A 446 -8.18 -15.13 -27.05
C TYR A 446 -8.95 -16.39 -26.63
N ASP A 447 -8.28 -17.54 -26.63
CA ASP A 447 -8.86 -18.81 -26.19
C ASP A 447 -8.82 -18.87 -24.65
N ASN A 448 -9.93 -18.50 -24.00
CA ASN A 448 -10.10 -18.59 -22.55
C ASN A 448 -10.53 -19.99 -22.06
N GLY A 449 -10.56 -20.97 -22.94
CA GLY A 449 -11.02 -22.33 -22.65
C GLY A 449 -12.54 -22.51 -22.63
N LEU A 450 -13.32 -21.44 -22.79
CA LEU A 450 -14.76 -21.50 -23.00
C LEU A 450 -15.08 -21.77 -24.47
N SER A 451 -16.20 -22.44 -24.73
CA SER A 451 -16.70 -22.61 -26.09
C SER A 451 -17.28 -21.29 -26.55
N GLN A 452 -16.69 -20.67 -27.56
CA GLN A 452 -17.19 -19.42 -28.16
C GLN A 452 -18.70 -19.54 -28.50
N SER A 453 -19.09 -20.66 -29.05
CA SER A 453 -20.50 -20.90 -29.43
C SER A 453 -21.43 -20.96 -28.21
N ASP A 454 -20.97 -21.42 -27.07
CA ASP A 454 -21.79 -21.50 -25.84
C ASP A 454 -21.99 -20.11 -25.23
N GLU A 455 -20.96 -19.27 -25.23
CA GLU A 455 -21.06 -17.87 -24.77
C GLU A 455 -21.97 -17.06 -25.70
N GLU A 456 -21.75 -17.12 -27.04
CA GLU A 456 -22.58 -16.42 -28.03
C GLU A 456 -24.06 -16.83 -27.93
N GLN A 457 -24.35 -18.09 -27.60
CA GLN A 457 -25.73 -18.54 -27.35
C GLN A 457 -26.29 -17.92 -26.08
N ALA A 458 -25.53 -17.88 -25.00
CA ALA A 458 -25.96 -17.28 -23.75
C ALA A 458 -26.25 -15.76 -23.90
N TRP A 459 -25.34 -15.03 -24.53
CA TRP A 459 -25.51 -13.61 -24.82
C TRP A 459 -26.66 -13.34 -25.78
N GLY A 460 -26.82 -14.18 -26.82
CA GLY A 460 -27.88 -14.04 -27.82
C GLY A 460 -29.27 -14.19 -27.23
N VAL A 461 -29.44 -15.05 -26.25
CA VAL A 461 -30.74 -15.21 -25.57
C VAL A 461 -31.15 -13.96 -24.80
N GLU A 462 -30.20 -13.27 -24.19
CA GLU A 462 -30.46 -12.16 -23.26
C GLU A 462 -30.21 -10.79 -23.91
N TRP A 463 -29.18 -10.69 -24.77
CA TRP A 463 -28.65 -9.40 -25.24
C TRP A 463 -28.63 -9.27 -26.78
N SER A 464 -29.39 -10.09 -27.54
CA SER A 464 -29.44 -9.98 -28.99
C SER A 464 -30.00 -8.66 -29.54
N ASP A 465 -30.59 -7.84 -28.67
CA ASP A 465 -31.05 -6.48 -29.00
C ASP A 465 -29.96 -5.41 -28.78
N VAL A 466 -28.86 -5.79 -28.17
CA VAL A 466 -27.74 -4.90 -27.81
C VAL A 466 -26.46 -5.30 -28.53
N LEU A 467 -26.09 -6.57 -28.44
CA LEU A 467 -24.89 -7.11 -29.05
C LEU A 467 -25.06 -7.31 -30.59
N PRO A 468 -24.03 -7.08 -31.38
CA PRO A 468 -24.06 -7.31 -32.83
C PRO A 468 -24.04 -8.80 -33.16
N LEU A 469 -25.14 -9.47 -32.89
CA LEU A 469 -25.33 -10.91 -33.15
C LEU A 469 -26.30 -11.14 -34.29
N HIS A 470 -25.93 -11.99 -35.23
CA HIS A 470 -26.87 -12.49 -36.22
C HIS A 470 -27.41 -13.86 -35.81
N THR A 471 -28.55 -14.22 -36.36
CA THR A 471 -29.20 -15.49 -36.05
C THR A 471 -29.17 -16.41 -37.27
N LEU A 472 -28.80 -17.67 -37.03
CA LEU A 472 -28.87 -18.77 -37.98
C LEU A 472 -29.82 -19.84 -37.45
N ASP A 473 -30.54 -20.50 -38.32
CA ASP A 473 -31.33 -21.69 -37.97
C ASP A 473 -30.51 -22.93 -38.24
N ASN A 474 -30.34 -23.81 -37.26
CA ASN A 474 -29.69 -25.09 -37.45
C ASN A 474 -30.64 -26.09 -38.14
N GLU A 475 -30.11 -27.26 -38.55
CA GLU A 475 -30.91 -28.32 -39.19
C GLU A 475 -32.04 -28.87 -38.30
N ALA A 476 -31.97 -28.64 -36.97
CA ALA A 476 -33.00 -29.03 -36.01
C ALA A 476 -34.07 -27.94 -35.81
N GLY A 477 -33.87 -26.76 -36.37
CA GLY A 477 -34.78 -25.61 -36.26
C GLY A 477 -34.57 -24.78 -35.01
N ASP A 478 -33.41 -24.93 -34.31
CA ASP A 478 -33.03 -24.09 -33.20
C ASP A 478 -32.34 -22.82 -33.72
N THR A 479 -32.56 -21.71 -33.08
CA THR A 479 -31.88 -20.44 -33.36
C THR A 479 -30.47 -20.49 -32.79
N ILE A 480 -29.48 -20.26 -33.63
CA ILE A 480 -28.08 -20.11 -33.24
C ILE A 480 -27.72 -18.64 -33.37
N TYR A 481 -27.02 -18.11 -32.38
CA TYR A 481 -26.49 -16.75 -32.36
C TYR A 481 -24.99 -16.82 -32.68
N GLU A 482 -24.54 -15.97 -33.57
CA GLU A 482 -23.11 -15.81 -33.88
C GLU A 482 -22.79 -14.32 -33.90
N PHE A 483 -21.62 -13.94 -33.45
CA PHE A 483 -21.14 -12.56 -33.50
C PHE A 483 -20.95 -12.14 -34.96
N ASP A 484 -21.44 -10.95 -35.31
CA ASP A 484 -21.12 -10.36 -36.62
C ASP A 484 -19.62 -10.06 -36.66
N ASP A 485 -18.96 -10.44 -37.78
CA ASP A 485 -17.57 -10.07 -38.02
C ASP A 485 -17.52 -8.53 -38.23
N PRO A 486 -17.03 -7.75 -37.24
CA PRO A 486 -17.13 -6.31 -37.31
C PRO A 486 -16.16 -5.77 -38.36
N SER A 487 -16.70 -5.08 -39.33
CA SER A 487 -15.91 -4.26 -40.27
C SER A 487 -15.63 -2.85 -39.69
N GLY A 488 -15.64 -2.69 -38.40
CA GLY A 488 -15.51 -1.47 -37.62
C GLY A 488 -16.50 -1.46 -36.44
N PRO A 489 -16.38 -0.51 -35.51
CA PRO A 489 -17.15 -0.51 -34.27
C PRO A 489 -18.66 -0.47 -34.55
N ALA A 490 -19.39 -1.43 -34.01
CA ALA A 490 -20.84 -1.45 -34.00
C ALA A 490 -21.33 -0.65 -32.78
N THR A 491 -22.32 0.23 -32.98
CA THR A 491 -22.86 1.09 -31.92
C THR A 491 -24.29 0.67 -31.57
N SER A 492 -24.55 0.53 -30.28
CA SER A 492 -25.88 0.33 -29.71
C SER A 492 -26.13 1.31 -28.57
N VAL A 493 -27.37 1.41 -28.10
CA VAL A 493 -27.76 2.33 -27.02
C VAL A 493 -28.45 1.54 -25.91
N LEU A 494 -27.97 1.71 -24.68
CA LEU A 494 -28.48 1.02 -23.51
C LEU A 494 -28.84 2.03 -22.41
N ASN A 495 -30.02 1.90 -21.83
CA ASN A 495 -30.44 2.78 -20.75
C ASN A 495 -29.81 2.38 -19.41
N VAL A 496 -29.72 3.35 -18.49
CA VAL A 496 -29.08 3.19 -17.17
C VAL A 496 -29.66 2.01 -16.39
N SER A 497 -30.96 1.77 -16.46
CA SER A 497 -31.58 0.67 -15.73
C SER A 497 -31.16 -0.73 -16.20
N ARG A 498 -30.65 -0.86 -17.43
CA ARG A 498 -30.16 -2.11 -17.99
C ARG A 498 -28.64 -2.26 -17.99
N ILE A 499 -27.90 -1.16 -17.78
CA ILE A 499 -26.44 -1.21 -17.89
C ILE A 499 -25.81 -2.06 -16.78
N SER A 500 -26.38 -2.04 -15.58
CA SER A 500 -25.93 -2.85 -14.46
C SER A 500 -26.15 -4.34 -14.71
N ASP A 501 -27.32 -4.69 -15.26
CA ASP A 501 -27.62 -6.09 -15.65
C ASP A 501 -26.67 -6.55 -16.77
N PHE A 502 -26.41 -5.66 -17.74
CA PHE A 502 -25.47 -5.92 -18.82
C PHE A 502 -24.05 -6.17 -18.30
N SER A 503 -23.56 -5.30 -17.41
CA SER A 503 -22.23 -5.47 -16.83
C SER A 503 -22.10 -6.75 -15.99
N SER A 504 -23.18 -7.16 -15.31
CA SER A 504 -23.18 -8.38 -14.49
C SER A 504 -23.19 -9.68 -15.29
N THR A 505 -23.41 -9.59 -16.62
CA THR A 505 -23.35 -10.74 -17.51
C THR A 505 -21.90 -11.15 -17.77
N PHE A 506 -20.94 -10.25 -17.58
CA PHE A 506 -19.54 -10.49 -17.82
C PHE A 506 -18.83 -10.79 -16.50
N ASP A 507 -18.42 -12.03 -16.34
CA ASP A 507 -17.55 -12.47 -15.26
C ASP A 507 -16.08 -12.48 -15.71
N GLU A 508 -15.18 -12.88 -14.81
CA GLU A 508 -13.73 -12.90 -15.09
C GLU A 508 -13.34 -13.85 -16.23
N ASP A 509 -14.22 -14.80 -16.56
CA ASP A 509 -13.99 -15.79 -17.61
C ASP A 509 -14.61 -15.37 -18.96
N SER A 510 -15.37 -14.27 -18.99
CA SER A 510 -16.02 -13.80 -20.22
C SER A 510 -15.00 -13.30 -21.25
N ARG A 511 -15.30 -13.53 -22.52
CA ARG A 511 -14.56 -12.92 -23.63
C ARG A 511 -14.87 -11.44 -23.84
N LEU A 512 -15.80 -10.90 -23.09
CA LEU A 512 -16.17 -9.49 -23.19
C LEU A 512 -15.48 -8.70 -22.08
N SER A 513 -14.77 -7.67 -22.46
CA SER A 513 -14.25 -6.64 -21.57
C SER A 513 -15.03 -5.34 -21.73
N MET A 514 -15.11 -4.55 -20.68
CA MET A 514 -15.81 -3.27 -20.72
C MET A 514 -15.01 -2.17 -20.06
N SER A 515 -15.03 -1.00 -20.66
CA SER A 515 -14.49 0.21 -20.05
C SER A 515 -15.32 1.44 -20.42
N ILE A 516 -15.33 2.46 -19.56
CA ILE A 516 -15.93 3.76 -19.89
C ILE A 516 -14.86 4.61 -20.55
N ARG A 517 -15.25 5.26 -21.65
CA ARG A 517 -14.39 6.19 -22.36
C ARG A 517 -14.96 7.59 -22.36
N GLY A 518 -14.06 8.55 -22.23
CA GLY A 518 -14.38 9.96 -22.28
C GLY A 518 -14.75 10.56 -20.94
N GLY A 519 -14.68 11.87 -20.83
CA GLY A 519 -15.01 12.62 -19.64
C GLY A 519 -14.15 12.32 -18.43
N ASP A 520 -14.71 12.58 -17.24
CA ASP A 520 -13.99 12.41 -15.96
C ASP A 520 -13.88 10.93 -15.51
N LEU A 521 -14.54 10.01 -16.20
CA LEU A 521 -14.61 8.59 -15.86
C LEU A 521 -13.85 7.70 -16.84
N ASP A 522 -13.12 8.31 -17.76
CA ASP A 522 -12.33 7.58 -18.75
C ASP A 522 -11.46 6.48 -18.13
N GLY A 523 -11.59 5.26 -18.64
CA GLY A 523 -10.90 4.07 -18.12
C GLY A 523 -11.52 3.43 -16.87
N SER A 524 -12.69 3.91 -16.39
CA SER A 524 -13.44 3.24 -15.32
C SER A 524 -14.19 2.02 -15.85
N THR A 525 -14.29 0.98 -15.03
CA THR A 525 -15.11 -0.21 -15.27
C THR A 525 -16.44 -0.19 -14.51
N ALA A 526 -16.70 0.87 -13.71
CA ALA A 526 -17.94 1.01 -12.96
C ALA A 526 -19.08 1.44 -13.88
N LEU A 527 -20.17 0.71 -13.91
CA LEU A 527 -21.33 0.91 -14.77
C LEU A 527 -22.64 0.84 -13.96
N GLY A 528 -23.71 1.42 -14.49
CA GLY A 528 -25.03 1.35 -13.90
C GLY A 528 -25.08 1.88 -12.47
N GLU A 529 -25.57 1.08 -11.54
CA GLU A 529 -25.67 1.44 -10.12
C GLU A 529 -24.31 1.62 -9.46
N ASP A 530 -23.29 0.93 -9.95
CA ASP A 530 -21.90 1.04 -9.49
C ASP A 530 -21.14 2.22 -10.11
N HIS A 531 -21.77 2.92 -11.07
CA HIS A 531 -21.17 4.07 -11.72
C HIS A 531 -20.97 5.21 -10.71
N PRO A 532 -19.81 5.86 -10.63
CA PRO A 532 -19.54 6.91 -9.66
C PRO A 532 -20.49 8.11 -9.71
N THR A 533 -21.15 8.35 -10.84
CA THR A 533 -22.15 9.41 -11.03
C THR A 533 -23.55 8.98 -10.60
N SER A 534 -23.86 7.69 -10.54
CA SER A 534 -25.07 7.18 -9.94
C SER A 534 -24.79 6.87 -8.47
N LEU A 535 -25.43 7.61 -7.58
CA LEU A 535 -25.45 7.23 -6.19
C LEU A 535 -26.53 6.17 -6.07
N GLY A 536 -26.11 4.92 -5.94
CA GLY A 536 -27.02 3.78 -5.83
C GLY A 536 -27.92 3.83 -4.60
N ASP A 537 -28.72 2.81 -4.40
CA ASP A 537 -29.63 2.67 -3.24
C ASP A 537 -28.92 2.11 -1.99
N GLY A 538 -27.59 2.28 -1.89
CA GLY A 538 -26.80 1.84 -0.77
C GLY A 538 -27.21 2.50 0.55
N PRO A 539 -27.08 1.80 1.69
CA PRO A 539 -27.60 2.28 2.98
C PRO A 539 -26.90 3.57 3.48
N LEU A 540 -25.75 3.95 2.91
CA LEU A 540 -24.97 5.13 3.27
C LEU A 540 -24.95 6.23 2.19
N ASP A 541 -25.60 6.06 1.07
CA ASP A 541 -25.56 6.99 -0.07
C ASP A 541 -26.20 8.35 0.23
N PHE A 542 -27.14 8.38 1.18
CA PHE A 542 -27.70 9.65 1.69
C PHE A 542 -26.61 10.61 2.22
N VAL A 543 -25.45 10.09 2.66
CA VAL A 543 -24.32 10.92 3.13
C VAL A 543 -23.66 11.61 1.95
N SER A 544 -23.45 10.88 0.86
CA SER A 544 -22.88 11.40 -0.39
C SER A 544 -23.78 12.44 -1.03
N ASP A 545 -25.09 12.19 -1.06
CA ASP A 545 -26.10 13.14 -1.54
C ASP A 545 -26.08 14.45 -0.75
N ALA A 546 -26.14 14.34 0.57
CA ALA A 546 -26.09 15.51 1.42
C ALA A 546 -24.75 16.26 1.25
N ALA A 547 -23.63 15.54 1.12
CA ALA A 547 -22.34 16.16 0.92
C ALA A 547 -22.24 16.86 -0.45
N ARG A 548 -22.80 16.27 -1.52
CA ARG A 548 -22.87 16.95 -2.82
C ARG A 548 -23.63 18.24 -2.73
N ASP A 549 -24.81 18.22 -2.12
CA ASP A 549 -25.71 19.38 -2.12
C ASP A 549 -25.23 20.51 -1.20
N TYR A 550 -24.66 20.18 -0.04
CA TYR A 550 -24.32 21.16 1.00
C TYR A 550 -22.84 21.47 1.14
N LEU A 551 -21.94 20.61 0.64
CA LEU A 551 -20.50 20.78 0.79
C LEU A 551 -19.79 20.94 -0.55
N TRP A 552 -19.82 19.89 -1.40
CA TRP A 552 -19.01 19.86 -2.60
C TRP A 552 -19.54 20.75 -3.73
N GLY A 553 -20.86 20.76 -3.96
CA GLY A 553 -21.49 21.61 -4.96
C GLY A 553 -21.23 23.10 -4.74
N PRO A 554 -21.50 23.65 -3.53
CA PRO A 554 -21.18 25.04 -3.24
C PRO A 554 -19.69 25.41 -3.35
N LEU A 555 -18.79 24.44 -3.14
CA LEU A 555 -17.35 24.64 -3.29
C LEU A 555 -16.85 24.43 -4.73
N GLY A 556 -17.63 23.81 -5.58
CA GLY A 556 -17.23 23.43 -6.94
C GLY A 556 -16.11 22.36 -6.98
N PHE A 557 -16.07 21.48 -5.97
CA PHE A 557 -15.02 20.46 -5.85
C PHE A 557 -15.49 19.16 -6.50
N GLY A 558 -15.01 18.89 -7.72
CA GLY A 558 -15.19 17.58 -8.38
C GLY A 558 -14.47 16.46 -7.62
N VAL A 559 -14.73 15.21 -7.99
CA VAL A 559 -14.23 14.00 -7.31
C VAL A 559 -12.72 14.01 -7.11
N PHE A 560 -11.95 14.44 -8.10
CA PHE A 560 -10.50 14.58 -8.00
C PHE A 560 -10.08 15.47 -6.82
N LEU A 561 -10.68 16.66 -6.69
CA LEU A 561 -10.36 17.59 -5.60
C LEU A 561 -10.85 17.09 -4.24
N GLN A 562 -11.98 16.41 -4.20
CA GLN A 562 -12.50 15.78 -2.98
C GLN A 562 -11.51 14.73 -2.48
N PHE A 563 -11.09 13.83 -3.37
CA PHE A 563 -10.13 12.76 -3.04
C PHE A 563 -8.74 13.32 -2.70
N LEU A 564 -8.27 14.33 -3.43
CA LEU A 564 -7.03 15.04 -3.11
C LEU A 564 -7.07 15.65 -1.70
N LEU A 565 -8.19 16.32 -1.34
CA LEU A 565 -8.35 16.95 -0.02
C LEU A 565 -8.30 15.91 1.11
N LEU A 566 -9.10 14.86 1.01
CA LEU A 566 -9.09 13.78 2.00
C LEU A 566 -7.76 13.03 2.02
N GLY A 567 -7.17 12.78 0.86
CA GLY A 567 -5.85 12.18 0.73
C GLY A 567 -4.76 13.01 1.41
N CYS A 568 -4.78 14.33 1.25
CA CYS A 568 -3.88 15.24 1.97
C CYS A 568 -4.12 15.20 3.49
N MET A 569 -5.36 15.12 3.94
CA MET A 569 -5.67 14.96 5.38
C MET A 569 -5.14 13.61 5.90
N ALA A 570 -5.38 12.52 5.19
CA ALA A 570 -4.84 11.20 5.51
C ALA A 570 -3.30 11.21 5.56
N GLY A 571 -2.65 11.77 4.54
CA GLY A 571 -1.20 11.93 4.49
C GLY A 571 -0.63 12.76 5.63
N ALA A 572 -1.31 13.85 5.99
CA ALA A 572 -0.94 14.67 7.14
C ALA A 572 -0.94 13.86 8.45
N LEU A 573 -1.87 12.93 8.61
CA LEU A 573 -2.00 12.08 9.80
C LEU A 573 -1.03 10.89 9.76
N LEU A 574 -0.77 10.33 8.57
CA LEU A 574 -0.04 9.08 8.40
C LEU A 574 1.35 9.12 9.04
N GLY A 575 2.16 10.11 8.67
CA GLY A 575 3.52 10.26 9.21
C GLY A 575 3.54 10.52 10.71
N GLY A 576 2.64 11.37 11.19
CA GLY A 576 2.49 11.68 12.60
C GLY A 576 2.06 10.47 13.43
N SER A 577 1.00 9.76 13.00
CA SER A 577 0.49 8.59 13.74
C SER A 577 1.50 7.45 13.78
N GLN A 578 2.16 7.12 12.66
CA GLN A 578 3.18 6.07 12.62
C GLN A 578 4.44 6.45 13.40
N GLY A 579 4.87 7.73 13.30
CA GLY A 579 6.02 8.23 14.03
C GLY A 579 5.82 8.22 15.54
N LEU A 580 4.67 8.71 16.02
CA LEU A 580 4.34 8.72 17.44
C LEU A 580 4.07 7.29 17.96
N ALA A 581 3.44 6.42 17.17
CA ALA A 581 3.25 5.03 17.56
C ALA A 581 4.57 4.31 17.77
N ARG A 582 5.53 4.49 16.85
CA ARG A 582 6.89 3.94 16.99
C ARG A 582 7.62 4.55 18.22
N SER A 583 7.44 5.83 18.47
CA SER A 583 8.05 6.52 19.60
C SER A 583 7.50 6.03 20.94
N ILE A 584 6.18 5.97 21.12
CA ILE A 584 5.55 5.43 22.33
C ILE A 584 6.06 4.01 22.62
N PHE A 585 6.10 3.17 21.60
CA PHE A 585 6.62 1.82 21.76
C PHE A 585 8.07 1.85 22.22
N GLY A 586 8.93 2.63 21.55
CA GLY A 586 10.34 2.77 21.89
C GLY A 586 10.58 3.25 23.33
N GLN A 587 9.74 4.17 23.83
CA GLN A 587 9.82 4.70 25.20
C GLN A 587 9.49 3.64 26.27
N MET A 588 8.73 2.60 25.94
CA MET A 588 8.33 1.54 26.86
C MET A 588 9.15 0.25 26.70
N VAL A 589 10.09 0.23 25.75
CA VAL A 589 10.92 -0.95 25.47
C VAL A 589 12.25 -0.86 26.22
N PRO A 590 12.67 -1.92 26.94
CA PRO A 590 14.00 -1.97 27.50
C PRO A 590 15.08 -1.85 26.42
N GLU A 591 16.06 -0.99 26.59
CA GLU A 591 17.14 -0.78 25.63
C GLU A 591 17.95 -2.04 25.38
N THR A 592 18.20 -2.80 26.46
CA THR A 592 18.96 -4.07 26.42
C THR A 592 18.25 -5.16 25.61
N ARG A 593 16.95 -5.00 25.31
CA ARG A 593 16.12 -5.97 24.57
C ARG A 593 15.36 -5.32 23.41
N SER A 594 15.84 -4.19 22.90
CA SER A 594 15.10 -3.37 21.93
C SER A 594 14.80 -4.12 20.62
N ALA A 595 15.75 -4.87 20.05
CA ALA A 595 15.54 -5.58 18.81
C ALA A 595 14.54 -6.76 18.96
N GLU A 596 14.53 -7.44 20.12
CA GLU A 596 13.54 -8.46 20.45
C GLU A 596 12.12 -7.88 20.45
N PHE A 597 11.90 -6.79 21.21
CA PHE A 597 10.59 -6.17 21.31
C PHE A 597 10.15 -5.50 20.00
N PHE A 598 11.06 -4.87 19.25
CA PHE A 598 10.75 -4.36 17.91
C PHE A 598 10.49 -5.48 16.89
N GLY A 599 11.03 -6.68 17.12
CA GLY A 599 10.64 -7.90 16.41
C GLY A 599 9.17 -8.26 16.63
N PHE A 600 8.68 -8.20 17.89
CA PHE A 600 7.26 -8.38 18.21
C PHE A 600 6.40 -7.26 17.62
N PHE A 601 6.84 -6.01 17.71
CA PHE A 601 6.14 -4.88 17.11
C PHE A 601 5.96 -5.07 15.60
N GLY A 602 7.01 -5.50 14.92
CA GLY A 602 6.98 -5.85 13.50
C GLY A 602 6.02 -7.01 13.20
N PHE A 603 6.02 -8.06 14.04
CA PHE A 603 5.08 -9.17 13.93
C PHE A 603 3.62 -8.71 14.02
N PHE A 604 3.28 -7.97 15.09
CA PHE A 604 1.92 -7.43 15.26
C PHE A 604 1.50 -6.54 14.11
N GLY A 605 2.39 -5.66 13.63
CA GLY A 605 2.10 -4.80 12.49
C GLY A 605 1.89 -5.53 11.15
N ARG A 606 2.44 -6.76 11.00
CA ARG A 606 2.24 -7.57 9.79
C ARG A 606 0.99 -8.43 9.86
N VAL A 607 0.74 -9.06 11.01
CA VAL A 607 -0.49 -9.85 11.20
C VAL A 607 -1.72 -8.93 11.22
N ALA A 608 -1.56 -7.69 11.62
CA ALA A 608 -2.60 -6.69 11.58
C ALA A 608 -3.14 -6.43 10.16
N ALA A 609 -2.29 -6.48 9.13
CA ALA A 609 -2.70 -6.20 7.74
C ALA A 609 -3.69 -7.22 7.11
N ILE A 610 -4.31 -8.08 7.90
CA ILE A 610 -5.24 -9.14 7.46
C ILE A 610 -6.69 -8.78 7.77
N LEU A 611 -6.97 -8.24 8.97
CA LEU A 611 -8.35 -8.06 9.43
C LEU A 611 -9.08 -6.95 8.65
N GLY A 612 -8.39 -5.86 8.37
CA GLY A 612 -8.99 -4.71 7.69
C GLY A 612 -9.46 -5.02 6.28
N PRO A 613 -8.59 -5.58 5.39
CA PRO A 613 -9.01 -5.98 4.05
C PRO A 613 -10.11 -7.05 4.06
N LEU A 614 -10.05 -8.02 5.00
CA LEU A 614 -11.10 -9.03 5.14
C LEU A 614 -12.44 -8.41 5.52
N LEU A 615 -12.43 -7.46 6.46
CA LEU A 615 -13.64 -6.75 6.90
C LEU A 615 -14.22 -5.90 5.77
N TYR A 616 -13.35 -5.14 5.07
CA TYR A 616 -13.73 -4.35 3.91
C TYR A 616 -14.36 -5.23 2.84
N GLY A 617 -13.65 -6.25 2.34
CA GLY A 617 -14.12 -7.11 1.26
C GLY A 617 -15.44 -7.84 1.62
N THR A 618 -15.54 -8.36 2.83
CA THR A 618 -16.77 -9.04 3.26
C THR A 618 -17.98 -8.10 3.25
N LEU A 619 -17.84 -6.89 3.76
CA LEU A 619 -18.94 -5.93 3.83
C LEU A 619 -19.23 -5.24 2.51
N THR A 620 -18.22 -5.11 1.63
CA THR A 620 -18.43 -4.65 0.25
C THR A 620 -19.30 -5.65 -0.52
N VAL A 621 -19.01 -6.94 -0.42
CA VAL A 621 -19.82 -7.99 -1.07
C VAL A 621 -21.23 -8.10 -0.47
N MET A 622 -21.39 -7.85 0.83
CA MET A 622 -22.70 -7.96 1.50
C MET A 622 -23.59 -6.73 1.31
N TYR A 623 -23.02 -5.58 1.06
CA TYR A 623 -23.72 -4.28 0.96
C TYR A 623 -23.16 -3.45 -0.20
N ASP A 624 -22.12 -2.65 0.04
CA ASP A 624 -21.44 -1.81 -0.93
C ASP A 624 -20.04 -1.38 -0.45
N SER A 625 -19.26 -0.75 -1.33
CA SER A 625 -17.92 -0.27 -1.02
C SER A 625 -17.89 0.85 0.02
N ARG A 626 -18.97 1.65 0.17
CA ARG A 626 -19.06 2.69 1.20
C ARG A 626 -19.24 2.09 2.58
N VAL A 627 -20.08 1.05 2.70
CA VAL A 627 -20.19 0.26 3.95
C VAL A 627 -18.85 -0.41 4.23
N GLY A 628 -18.22 -1.00 3.21
CA GLY A 628 -16.89 -1.60 3.32
C GLY A 628 -15.87 -0.65 3.93
N ILE A 629 -15.67 0.55 3.34
CA ILE A 629 -14.68 1.51 3.84
C ILE A 629 -15.03 2.05 5.24
N SER A 630 -16.30 2.28 5.52
CA SER A 630 -16.75 2.75 6.84
C SER A 630 -16.46 1.75 7.95
N SER A 631 -16.48 0.46 7.63
CA SER A 631 -16.23 -0.62 8.58
C SER A 631 -14.83 -0.60 9.17
N ILE A 632 -13.87 -0.08 8.43
CA ILE A 632 -12.48 0.07 8.88
C ILE A 632 -12.39 0.94 10.13
N CYS A 633 -13.34 1.89 10.30
CA CYS A 633 -13.43 2.68 11.52
C CYS A 633 -13.51 1.82 12.79
N ILE A 634 -14.12 0.65 12.73
CA ILE A 634 -14.28 -0.26 13.88
C ILE A 634 -12.91 -0.60 14.46
N LEU A 635 -11.95 -0.92 13.60
CA LEU A 635 -10.59 -1.26 14.02
C LEU A 635 -9.89 -0.08 14.71
N ILE A 636 -9.98 1.11 14.10
CA ILE A 636 -9.36 2.31 14.68
C ILE A 636 -10.05 2.70 16.00
N VAL A 637 -11.38 2.58 16.09
CA VAL A 637 -12.12 2.86 17.32
C VAL A 637 -11.73 1.90 18.44
N ILE A 638 -11.60 0.60 18.15
CA ILE A 638 -11.13 -0.38 19.13
C ILE A 638 -9.71 -0.02 19.60
N GLY A 639 -8.78 0.23 18.67
CA GLY A 639 -7.41 0.62 19.00
C GLY A 639 -7.36 1.92 19.81
N ALA A 640 -8.09 2.96 19.41
CA ALA A 640 -8.18 4.23 20.14
C ALA A 640 -8.82 4.07 21.54
N ALA A 641 -9.82 3.23 21.68
CA ALA A 641 -10.40 2.93 22.99
C ALA A 641 -9.41 2.22 23.91
N MET A 642 -8.63 1.28 23.37
CA MET A 642 -7.61 0.56 24.13
C MET A 642 -6.47 1.47 24.59
N MET A 643 -6.15 2.53 23.83
CA MET A 643 -5.15 3.52 24.24
C MET A 643 -5.46 4.16 25.62
N LYS A 644 -6.72 4.18 26.05
CA LYS A 644 -7.10 4.70 27.39
C LYS A 644 -6.51 3.87 28.55
N TRP A 645 -6.17 2.62 28.29
CA TRP A 645 -5.56 1.72 29.30
C TRP A 645 -4.04 1.66 29.21
N VAL A 646 -3.44 2.43 28.30
CA VAL A 646 -1.99 2.51 28.15
C VAL A 646 -1.44 3.65 29.00
N ASP A 647 -0.75 3.28 30.07
CA ASP A 647 0.01 4.22 30.91
C ASP A 647 1.50 4.17 30.51
N VAL A 648 1.93 5.16 29.71
CA VAL A 648 3.28 5.21 29.16
C VAL A 648 4.33 5.32 30.28
N ASP A 649 4.03 6.01 31.39
CA ASP A 649 4.96 6.16 32.52
C ASP A 649 5.15 4.83 33.26
N ASP A 650 4.10 4.01 33.38
CA ASP A 650 4.19 2.65 33.92
C ASP A 650 5.04 1.75 33.00
N GLY A 651 4.83 1.86 31.69
CA GLY A 651 5.63 1.14 30.68
C GLY A 651 7.12 1.51 30.72
N ARG A 652 7.44 2.82 30.80
CA ARG A 652 8.81 3.33 30.95
C ARG A 652 9.48 2.80 32.23
N ARG A 653 8.74 2.78 33.36
CA ARG A 653 9.24 2.25 34.61
C ARG A 653 9.61 0.77 34.49
N ALA A 654 8.74 -0.04 33.91
CA ALA A 654 9.00 -1.46 33.68
C ALA A 654 10.23 -1.69 32.79
N ALA A 655 10.43 -0.85 31.76
CA ALA A 655 11.60 -0.89 30.89
C ALA A 655 12.90 -0.53 31.65
N MET A 656 12.89 0.55 32.44
CA MET A 656 14.05 0.95 33.24
C MET A 656 14.41 -0.11 34.31
N GLU A 657 13.43 -0.73 34.96
CA GLU A 657 13.66 -1.81 35.92
C GLU A 657 14.30 -3.02 35.28
N GLU A 658 13.92 -3.36 34.03
CA GLU A 658 14.52 -4.46 33.28
C GLU A 658 15.96 -4.14 32.87
N ASP A 659 16.19 -2.94 32.37
CA ASP A 659 17.52 -2.48 31.99
C ASP A 659 18.48 -2.45 33.18
N ALA A 660 18.03 -1.91 34.33
CA ALA A 660 18.82 -1.94 35.58
C ALA A 660 19.18 -3.36 36.00
N ARG A 661 18.21 -4.31 35.91
CA ARG A 661 18.46 -5.72 36.22
C ARG A 661 19.47 -6.35 35.25
N ASN A 662 19.33 -6.10 33.96
CA ASN A 662 20.23 -6.65 32.94
C ASN A 662 21.64 -6.05 33.08
N ARG A 663 21.76 -4.83 33.63
CA ARG A 663 23.01 -4.13 33.92
C ARG A 663 23.60 -4.45 35.30
N GLY A 664 22.90 -5.29 36.10
CA GLY A 664 23.35 -5.63 37.43
C GLY A 664 23.31 -4.46 38.42
N ILE A 665 22.50 -3.41 38.14
CA ILE A 665 22.31 -2.23 38.98
C ILE A 665 21.22 -2.57 40.01
N SER A 666 21.51 -2.44 41.32
CA SER A 666 20.49 -2.57 42.38
C SER A 666 19.57 -1.35 42.36
N LEU A 667 18.26 -1.59 42.37
CA LEU A 667 17.23 -0.54 42.47
C LEU A 667 16.74 -0.33 43.90
N ASP A 668 17.56 -0.68 44.91
CA ASP A 668 17.25 -0.49 46.33
C ASP A 668 17.19 0.97 46.76
#